data_6a938249244307dd01263860411c4863
#
_entry.id   6a938249244307dd01263860411c4863
#
_cell.length_a   1.000
_cell.length_b   1.000
_cell.length_c   1.000
_cell.angle_alpha   90.00
_cell.angle_beta   90.00
_cell.angle_gamma   90.00
#
_symmetry.space_group_name_H-M   'P 1'
#
loop_
_entity.id
_entity.type
_entity.pdbx_description
1 polymer ?
#
loop_
_entity_poly.entity_id
_entity_poly.type
_entity_poly.pdbx_seq_one_letter_code
_entity_poly.pdbx_strand_id
1 'polypeptide(L)'
;MNNNLKKLEFDKILENISNYCKTYIGKKYAEELRPSQDKSEVQKTLDETSQGVILMQRNSTPPLGEIADITVYLKTLEGCGSLSIKALLELQNILQMSAELKEYLSKDFLATSDFSAIEPYFAELYVNPSIVATFAKSIVDEDTIADTASSKLQDIRRRERRIEQDIRAKLNTILHSSTYSKYMRENLVTIRNGRFVIPVKEEYRSCVKGFVHDMSSSGSTVFIEPLAVFDLNNELSNLHIEEELEIERILQNLSGLLFPYTKELESNAKLIGKLDFIFAKAHYSLELHCTTPEINNNKQIVLNNARHPLIDMDKVVPISLELGTDFSSLIITGPNTGGKTVSLKTIGLLSAMACSGLNIPADEHSSIYVFDHIFADIGDEQSITESLSTFSSHISNIVKITQTATADSLILVDELGSGTDPLEGAHLAISILQYFTELGCLTVATSHYQELKKYALVTPGFKNASVEFDIENLKPTYRLLIGIPGKSNAFAISRKLGLNEAIIEHASSMIDKETVNLEDLLKNIYDEKSKIEDEKRRTSIAFAEAEELRKSLKNQHFDVSSKEKELIANAKQEAKQILLDAKETANSIIRDMDHTNSASKANKLRNKLNDEISSLSGLGTAGVAGGNGLNAGNIELPDNLLPPIKREDIKPGLNVYVNNLGSDGVVVSNISKDNTVQVQVGIMKMKVDIKNLYEAKSSGHSSSATNGKTNIGSSSKILGSASFKAQTVKPEINVLGLTVDEAVPIIDKYIDDCFMAKLSPIRIVHGKGTGALRKGIQRYLKTNKFVDSFRPGTFGEGEMGVTVVSLKI
;
A
#
# COMPACT_ATOMS: atom_id res chain seq x y z
N MET A 1 23.10 5.77 -19.72
CA MET A 1 21.65 6.03 -19.78
C MET A 1 21.41 7.05 -20.89
N ASN A 2 20.37 6.86 -21.72
CA ASN A 2 20.01 7.81 -22.77
C ASN A 2 19.60 9.16 -22.14
N ASN A 3 20.08 10.29 -22.72
CA ASN A 3 19.81 11.63 -22.17
C ASN A 3 18.30 11.94 -22.07
N ASN A 4 17.48 11.39 -22.98
CA ASN A 4 16.02 11.53 -22.97
C ASN A 4 15.38 10.95 -21.69
N LEU A 5 15.83 9.76 -21.23
CA LEU A 5 15.33 9.12 -20.02
C LEU A 5 15.73 9.89 -18.75
N LYS A 6 16.90 10.54 -18.75
CA LYS A 6 17.30 11.42 -17.64
C LYS A 6 16.45 12.68 -17.57
N LYS A 7 16.09 13.27 -18.73
CA LYS A 7 15.17 14.42 -18.78
C LYS A 7 13.77 14.08 -18.23
N LEU A 8 13.35 12.81 -18.37
CA LEU A 8 12.13 12.28 -17.77
C LEU A 8 12.28 11.86 -16.30
N GLU A 9 13.47 11.98 -15.71
CA GLU A 9 13.77 11.57 -14.33
C GLU A 9 13.58 10.06 -14.07
N PHE A 10 13.73 9.25 -15.12
CA PHE A 10 13.64 7.78 -15.01
C PHE A 10 14.76 7.17 -14.16
N ASP A 11 15.92 7.84 -14.07
CA ASP A 11 17.00 7.49 -13.15
C ASP A 11 16.58 7.49 -11.68
N LYS A 12 15.73 8.44 -11.28
CA LYS A 12 15.18 8.46 -9.91
C LYS A 12 14.25 7.27 -9.63
N ILE A 13 13.51 6.82 -10.65
CA ILE A 13 12.70 5.60 -10.52
C ILE A 13 13.59 4.39 -10.30
N LEU A 14 14.67 4.28 -11.08
CA LEU A 14 15.63 3.19 -10.93
C LEU A 14 16.31 3.20 -9.57
N GLU A 15 16.68 4.38 -9.07
CA GLU A 15 17.25 4.55 -7.73
C GLU A 15 16.25 4.09 -6.64
N ASN A 16 14.99 4.50 -6.74
CA ASN A 16 13.96 4.06 -5.82
C ASN A 16 13.80 2.53 -5.82
N ILE A 17 13.74 1.90 -7.00
CA ILE A 17 13.66 0.44 -7.10
C ILE A 17 14.91 -0.23 -6.54
N SER A 18 16.11 0.30 -6.85
CA SER A 18 17.39 -0.21 -6.34
C SER A 18 17.44 -0.18 -4.81
N ASN A 19 16.83 0.81 -4.16
CA ASN A 19 16.75 0.91 -2.71
C ASN A 19 15.91 -0.21 -2.06
N TYR A 20 14.97 -0.81 -2.80
CA TYR A 20 14.22 -1.98 -2.34
C TYR A 20 14.96 -3.30 -2.58
N CYS A 21 15.95 -3.33 -3.47
CA CYS A 21 16.77 -4.51 -3.69
C CYS A 21 17.72 -4.74 -2.51
N LYS A 22 17.77 -5.98 -2.03
CA LYS A 22 18.66 -6.40 -0.94
C LYS A 22 19.97 -7.01 -1.44
N THR A 23 19.95 -7.63 -2.62
CA THR A 23 21.09 -8.30 -3.19
C THR A 23 21.90 -7.39 -4.12
N TYR A 24 23.20 -7.60 -4.21
CA TYR A 24 24.08 -6.90 -5.16
C TYR A 24 23.61 -7.07 -6.62
N ILE A 25 23.23 -8.30 -7.00
CA ILE A 25 22.76 -8.61 -8.35
C ILE A 25 21.40 -7.96 -8.64
N GLY A 26 20.48 -7.94 -7.67
CA GLY A 26 19.18 -7.25 -7.79
C GLY A 26 19.35 -5.76 -8.02
N LYS A 27 20.24 -5.10 -7.26
CA LYS A 27 20.59 -3.69 -7.47
C LYS A 27 21.13 -3.43 -8.86
N LYS A 28 22.01 -4.30 -9.34
CA LYS A 28 22.57 -4.20 -10.70
C LYS A 28 21.47 -4.31 -11.76
N TYR A 29 20.52 -5.23 -11.63
CA TYR A 29 19.36 -5.33 -12.53
C TYR A 29 18.51 -4.04 -12.50
N ALA A 30 18.31 -3.43 -11.34
CA ALA A 30 17.59 -2.16 -11.22
C ALA A 30 18.31 -1.01 -11.94
N GLU A 31 19.63 -0.88 -11.77
CA GLU A 31 20.45 0.16 -12.39
C GLU A 31 20.57 -0.01 -13.92
N GLU A 32 20.61 -1.25 -14.40
CA GLU A 32 20.71 -1.58 -15.81
C GLU A 32 19.37 -1.59 -16.55
N LEU A 33 18.23 -1.46 -15.85
CA LEU A 33 16.90 -1.49 -16.44
C LEU A 33 16.71 -0.40 -17.49
N ARG A 34 16.19 -0.77 -18.66
CA ARG A 34 15.91 0.13 -19.78
C ARG A 34 14.57 -0.26 -20.43
N PRO A 35 13.88 0.70 -21.05
CA PRO A 35 12.73 0.38 -21.89
C PRO A 35 13.12 -0.57 -23.01
N SER A 36 12.37 -1.66 -23.16
CA SER A 36 12.51 -2.59 -24.27
C SER A 36 11.63 -2.19 -25.44
N GLN A 37 12.07 -2.50 -26.65
CA GLN A 37 11.32 -2.34 -27.89
C GLN A 37 10.57 -3.61 -28.28
N ASP A 38 10.84 -4.72 -27.59
CA ASP A 38 10.15 -6.00 -27.82
C ASP A 38 8.93 -6.13 -26.92
N LYS A 39 7.78 -6.12 -27.56
CA LYS A 39 6.49 -6.28 -26.87
C LYS A 39 6.41 -7.57 -26.04
N SER A 40 6.95 -8.67 -26.54
CA SER A 40 6.89 -9.96 -25.83
C SER A 40 7.73 -9.94 -24.56
N GLU A 41 8.87 -9.27 -24.58
CA GLU A 41 9.73 -9.05 -23.42
C GLU A 41 9.04 -8.11 -22.41
N VAL A 42 8.46 -7.00 -22.87
CA VAL A 42 7.70 -6.06 -22.03
C VAL A 42 6.54 -6.77 -21.35
N GLN A 43 5.75 -7.55 -22.08
CA GLN A 43 4.63 -8.28 -21.48
C GLN A 43 5.11 -9.28 -20.44
N LYS A 44 6.14 -10.09 -20.76
CA LYS A 44 6.73 -11.04 -19.81
C LYS A 44 7.19 -10.35 -18.52
N THR A 45 7.89 -9.22 -18.64
CA THR A 45 8.42 -8.50 -17.47
C THR A 45 7.33 -7.80 -16.66
N LEU A 46 6.22 -7.38 -17.29
CA LEU A 46 5.02 -6.91 -16.61
C LEU A 46 4.31 -8.04 -15.86
N ASP A 47 4.18 -9.21 -16.48
CA ASP A 47 3.60 -10.39 -15.84
C ASP A 47 4.42 -10.84 -14.63
N GLU A 48 5.77 -10.84 -14.73
CA GLU A 48 6.67 -11.08 -13.60
C GLU A 48 6.38 -10.10 -12.45
N THR A 49 6.23 -8.81 -12.76
CA THR A 49 5.97 -7.78 -11.75
C THR A 49 4.60 -7.95 -11.12
N SER A 50 3.56 -8.19 -11.92
CA SER A 50 2.18 -8.38 -11.46
C SER A 50 2.04 -9.61 -10.58
N GLN A 51 2.65 -10.74 -11.00
CA GLN A 51 2.65 -11.97 -10.21
C GLN A 51 3.42 -11.78 -8.90
N GLY A 52 4.51 -11.01 -8.91
CA GLY A 52 5.22 -10.59 -7.70
C GLY A 52 4.33 -9.79 -6.75
N VAL A 53 3.55 -8.83 -7.26
CA VAL A 53 2.57 -8.05 -6.47
C VAL A 53 1.52 -8.97 -5.85
N ILE A 54 0.91 -9.86 -6.63
CA ILE A 54 -0.11 -10.80 -6.14
C ILE A 54 0.46 -11.70 -5.05
N LEU A 55 1.69 -12.20 -5.22
CA LEU A 55 2.34 -13.06 -4.25
C LEU A 55 2.63 -12.32 -2.94
N MET A 56 3.12 -11.07 -3.00
CA MET A 56 3.36 -10.25 -1.82
C MET A 56 2.07 -9.84 -1.09
N GLN A 57 0.96 -9.64 -1.80
CA GLN A 57 -0.33 -9.33 -1.19
C GLN A 57 -0.95 -10.52 -0.45
N ARG A 58 -0.71 -11.74 -0.93
CA ARG A 58 -1.28 -12.97 -0.37
C ARG A 58 -0.41 -13.63 0.68
N ASN A 59 0.90 -13.43 0.60
CA ASN A 59 1.87 -13.98 1.50
C ASN A 59 2.61 -12.85 2.23
N SER A 60 3.41 -13.18 3.22
CA SER A 60 4.31 -12.22 3.88
C SER A 60 5.41 -11.73 2.92
N THR A 61 6.24 -10.80 3.40
CA THR A 61 7.44 -10.36 2.68
C THR A 61 8.31 -11.56 2.30
N PRO A 62 8.84 -11.64 1.06
CA PRO A 62 9.69 -12.74 0.62
C PRO A 62 10.95 -12.86 1.50
N PRO A 63 11.41 -14.08 1.78
CA PRO A 63 12.58 -14.34 2.63
C PRO A 63 13.88 -14.03 1.85
N LEU A 64 14.08 -12.76 1.56
CA LEU A 64 15.27 -12.23 0.90
C LEU A 64 16.15 -11.51 1.91
N GLY A 65 17.45 -11.79 1.88
CA GLY A 65 18.48 -11.15 2.69
C GLY A 65 19.54 -10.48 1.83
N GLU A 66 20.49 -9.83 2.48
CA GLU A 66 21.63 -9.26 1.79
C GLU A 66 22.53 -10.36 1.21
N ILE A 67 22.91 -10.23 -0.05
CA ILE A 67 23.91 -11.05 -0.73
C ILE A 67 24.91 -10.11 -1.40
N ALA A 68 26.17 -10.24 -1.01
CA ALA A 68 27.29 -9.50 -1.61
C ALA A 68 27.67 -10.08 -2.96
N ASP A 69 28.65 -9.48 -3.62
CA ASP A 69 29.24 -10.04 -4.83
C ASP A 69 30.12 -11.26 -4.51
N ILE A 70 29.61 -12.44 -4.84
CA ILE A 70 30.29 -13.72 -4.59
C ILE A 70 31.27 -14.14 -5.69
N THR A 71 31.46 -13.33 -6.72
CA THR A 71 32.28 -13.67 -7.89
C THR A 71 33.72 -14.07 -7.51
N VAL A 72 34.28 -13.39 -6.49
CA VAL A 72 35.61 -13.67 -5.99
C VAL A 72 35.66 -15.05 -5.28
N TYR A 73 34.61 -15.38 -4.51
CA TYR A 73 34.54 -16.65 -3.80
C TYR A 73 34.42 -17.83 -4.76
N LEU A 74 33.58 -17.69 -5.78
CA LEU A 74 33.45 -18.72 -6.83
C LEU A 74 34.75 -18.96 -7.58
N LYS A 75 35.50 -17.93 -7.97
CA LYS A 75 36.80 -18.05 -8.57
C LYS A 75 37.84 -18.73 -7.67
N THR A 76 37.79 -18.44 -6.35
CA THR A 76 38.66 -19.09 -5.36
C THR A 76 38.33 -20.58 -5.25
N LEU A 77 37.06 -20.96 -5.25
CA LEU A 77 36.62 -22.36 -5.26
C LEU A 77 37.08 -23.08 -6.54
N GLU A 78 36.91 -22.48 -7.71
CA GLU A 78 37.35 -23.03 -8.99
C GLU A 78 38.86 -23.29 -9.01
N GLY A 79 39.63 -22.43 -8.34
CA GLY A 79 41.07 -22.62 -8.12
C GLY A 79 41.42 -23.60 -7.01
N CYS A 80 40.47 -24.33 -6.45
CA CYS A 80 40.66 -25.22 -5.27
C CYS A 80 41.23 -24.50 -4.05
N GLY A 81 40.98 -23.20 -3.92
CA GLY A 81 41.43 -22.39 -2.79
C GLY A 81 40.52 -22.58 -1.55
N SER A 82 41.06 -22.22 -0.40
CA SER A 82 40.29 -22.17 0.85
C SER A 82 39.58 -20.83 1.00
N LEU A 83 38.33 -20.84 1.42
CA LEU A 83 37.54 -19.66 1.70
C LEU A 83 37.62 -19.28 3.20
N SER A 84 37.47 -18.00 3.48
CA SER A 84 37.31 -17.50 4.86
C SER A 84 35.97 -17.93 5.46
N ILE A 85 35.87 -17.89 6.77
CA ILE A 85 34.61 -18.19 7.50
C ILE A 85 33.45 -17.33 6.95
N LYS A 86 33.67 -16.03 6.80
CA LYS A 86 32.70 -15.09 6.26
C LYS A 86 32.20 -15.48 4.86
N ALA A 87 33.13 -15.83 3.96
CA ALA A 87 32.76 -16.24 2.59
C ALA A 87 31.94 -17.55 2.59
N LEU A 88 32.27 -18.50 3.48
CA LEU A 88 31.52 -19.74 3.63
C LEU A 88 30.11 -19.48 4.17
N LEU A 89 29.94 -18.56 5.13
CA LEU A 89 28.63 -18.16 5.64
C LEU A 89 27.78 -17.46 4.59
N GLU A 90 28.37 -16.61 3.75
CA GLU A 90 27.64 -15.96 2.64
C GLU A 90 27.16 -17.00 1.62
N LEU A 91 27.98 -18.01 1.27
CA LEU A 91 27.56 -19.09 0.39
C LEU A 91 26.53 -20.02 1.02
N GLN A 92 26.65 -20.29 2.33
CA GLN A 92 25.61 -21.00 3.10
C GLN A 92 24.27 -20.25 3.07
N ASN A 93 24.30 -18.92 3.28
CA ASN A 93 23.13 -18.06 3.25
C ASN A 93 22.39 -18.15 1.89
N ILE A 94 23.12 -18.22 0.77
CA ILE A 94 22.53 -18.43 -0.56
C ILE A 94 21.76 -19.76 -0.61
N LEU A 95 22.34 -20.86 -0.12
CA LEU A 95 21.68 -22.17 -0.12
C LEU A 95 20.46 -22.21 0.81
N GLN A 96 20.55 -21.57 1.95
CA GLN A 96 19.45 -21.46 2.91
C GLN A 96 18.31 -20.63 2.30
N MET A 97 18.61 -19.44 1.79
CA MET A 97 17.66 -18.56 1.12
C MET A 97 17.00 -19.25 -0.07
N SER A 98 17.75 -20.06 -0.85
CA SER A 98 17.17 -20.86 -1.92
C SER A 98 16.13 -21.86 -1.44
N ALA A 99 16.35 -22.48 -0.28
CA ALA A 99 15.38 -23.39 0.33
C ALA A 99 14.13 -22.64 0.81
N GLU A 100 14.32 -21.53 1.51
CA GLU A 100 13.24 -20.69 2.03
C GLU A 100 12.39 -20.10 0.88
N LEU A 101 13.01 -19.67 -0.22
CA LEU A 101 12.30 -19.18 -1.39
C LEU A 101 11.47 -20.28 -2.07
N LYS A 102 12.00 -21.50 -2.17
CA LYS A 102 11.20 -22.64 -2.68
C LYS A 102 9.97 -22.93 -1.83
N GLU A 103 10.09 -22.80 -0.52
CA GLU A 103 8.97 -23.00 0.39
C GLU A 103 7.98 -21.83 0.33
N TYR A 104 8.48 -20.61 0.08
CA TYR A 104 7.66 -19.40 -0.04
C TYR A 104 6.63 -19.49 -1.16
N LEU A 105 6.95 -20.09 -2.31
CA LEU A 105 6.01 -20.41 -3.36
C LEU A 105 5.42 -21.82 -3.14
N SER A 106 4.54 -21.95 -2.18
CA SER A 106 3.92 -23.23 -1.82
C SER A 106 2.94 -23.73 -2.90
N LYS A 107 2.71 -25.05 -2.92
CA LYS A 107 1.75 -25.68 -3.84
C LYS A 107 0.32 -25.14 -3.69
N ASP A 108 -0.06 -24.68 -2.52
CA ASP A 108 -1.39 -24.13 -2.26
C ASP A 108 -1.60 -22.80 -2.99
N PHE A 109 -0.56 -21.99 -3.14
CA PHE A 109 -0.63 -20.76 -3.93
C PHE A 109 -0.73 -21.05 -5.43
N LEU A 110 0.04 -22.01 -5.95
CA LEU A 110 0.00 -22.43 -7.36
C LEU A 110 -1.38 -22.97 -7.79
N ALA A 111 -2.12 -23.59 -6.87
CA ALA A 111 -3.47 -24.10 -7.15
C ALA A 111 -4.54 -22.99 -7.29
N THR A 112 -4.27 -21.79 -6.78
CA THR A 112 -5.26 -20.70 -6.68
C THR A 112 -5.03 -19.53 -7.63
N SER A 113 -3.84 -19.43 -8.24
CA SER A 113 -3.46 -18.32 -9.11
C SER A 113 -2.40 -18.74 -10.13
N ASP A 114 -2.36 -18.00 -11.22
CA ASP A 114 -1.31 -18.18 -12.24
C ASP A 114 -0.02 -17.45 -11.82
N PHE A 115 1.05 -18.23 -11.65
CA PHE A 115 2.41 -17.77 -11.37
C PHE A 115 3.41 -18.20 -12.44
N SER A 116 2.93 -18.51 -13.64
CA SER A 116 3.72 -19.06 -14.75
C SER A 116 4.92 -18.20 -15.15
N ALA A 117 4.88 -16.88 -14.93
CA ALA A 117 5.99 -16.00 -15.26
C ALA A 117 7.14 -16.07 -14.23
N ILE A 118 6.85 -16.29 -12.94
CA ILE A 118 7.86 -16.30 -11.88
C ILE A 118 8.18 -17.69 -11.33
N GLU A 119 7.28 -18.66 -11.46
CA GLU A 119 7.47 -20.04 -10.99
C GLU A 119 8.79 -20.68 -11.48
N PRO A 120 9.21 -20.53 -12.76
CA PRO A 120 10.46 -21.12 -13.23
C PRO A 120 11.68 -20.70 -12.40
N TYR A 121 11.75 -19.46 -11.96
CA TYR A 121 12.87 -18.97 -11.15
C TYR A 121 12.96 -19.66 -9.78
N PHE A 122 11.82 -19.98 -9.16
CA PHE A 122 11.77 -20.73 -7.90
C PHE A 122 12.08 -22.21 -8.12
N ALA A 123 11.60 -22.80 -9.22
CA ALA A 123 11.79 -24.21 -9.54
C ALA A 123 13.27 -24.53 -9.80
N GLU A 124 13.99 -23.65 -10.48
CA GLU A 124 15.41 -23.81 -10.85
C GLU A 124 16.38 -23.64 -9.69
N LEU A 125 15.94 -23.06 -8.53
CA LEU A 125 16.83 -22.90 -7.38
C LEU A 125 17.36 -24.25 -6.91
N TYR A 126 18.66 -24.38 -6.77
CA TYR A 126 19.32 -25.56 -6.21
C TYR A 126 19.29 -25.51 -4.67
N VAL A 127 18.95 -26.61 -4.03
CA VAL A 127 18.84 -26.71 -2.56
C VAL A 127 19.65 -27.91 -2.09
N ASN A 128 20.49 -27.71 -1.08
CA ASN A 128 21.26 -28.81 -0.46
C ASN A 128 21.25 -28.70 1.08
N PRO A 129 20.24 -29.30 1.73
CA PRO A 129 20.11 -29.22 3.20
C PRO A 129 21.28 -29.84 3.95
N SER A 130 21.95 -30.82 3.38
CA SER A 130 23.07 -31.50 4.04
C SER A 130 24.29 -30.60 4.19
N ILE A 131 24.57 -29.77 3.17
CA ILE A 131 25.66 -28.77 3.24
C ILE A 131 25.29 -27.69 4.27
N VAL A 132 24.07 -27.15 4.23
CA VAL A 132 23.61 -26.15 5.20
C VAL A 132 23.74 -26.66 6.63
N ALA A 133 23.30 -27.90 6.90
CA ALA A 133 23.40 -28.53 8.22
C ALA A 133 24.86 -28.74 8.66
N THR A 134 25.75 -29.09 7.73
CA THR A 134 27.19 -29.27 8.01
C THR A 134 27.85 -27.95 8.41
N PHE A 135 27.53 -26.87 7.68
CA PHE A 135 28.06 -25.54 7.99
C PHE A 135 27.52 -25.00 9.30
N ALA A 136 26.20 -25.09 9.53
CA ALA A 136 25.59 -24.69 10.79
C ALA A 136 26.15 -25.41 12.02
N LYS A 137 26.64 -26.67 11.84
CA LYS A 137 27.30 -27.42 12.90
C LYS A 137 28.76 -27.01 13.07
N SER A 138 29.42 -26.53 12.04
CA SER A 138 30.86 -26.26 11.99
C SER A 138 31.23 -24.79 12.26
N ILE A 139 30.36 -23.85 11.96
CA ILE A 139 30.60 -22.40 12.07
C ILE A 139 29.59 -21.82 13.08
N VAL A 140 30.09 -21.02 14.03
CA VAL A 140 29.25 -20.35 15.04
C VAL A 140 28.87 -18.92 14.58
N ASP A 141 29.86 -18.16 14.16
CA ASP A 141 29.75 -16.78 13.70
C ASP A 141 30.84 -16.43 12.67
N GLU A 142 30.91 -15.15 12.25
CA GLU A 142 31.85 -14.69 11.22
C GLU A 142 33.34 -14.91 11.53
N ASP A 143 33.70 -15.12 12.79
CA ASP A 143 35.07 -15.22 13.24
C ASP A 143 35.39 -16.57 13.96
N THR A 144 34.34 -17.36 14.22
CA THR A 144 34.51 -18.51 15.15
C THR A 144 34.05 -19.82 14.51
N ILE A 145 34.97 -20.79 14.48
CA ILE A 145 34.68 -22.21 14.17
C ILE A 145 34.22 -22.92 15.44
N ALA A 146 33.16 -23.71 15.34
CA ALA A 146 32.61 -24.46 16.47
C ALA A 146 33.63 -25.53 17.02
N ASP A 147 33.66 -25.73 18.31
CA ASP A 147 34.45 -26.83 18.93
C ASP A 147 34.05 -28.20 18.34
N THR A 148 32.80 -28.36 17.94
CA THR A 148 32.23 -29.57 17.33
C THR A 148 32.58 -29.77 15.87
N ALA A 149 33.28 -28.83 15.23
CA ALA A 149 33.65 -28.92 13.82
C ALA A 149 34.62 -30.08 13.55
N SER A 150 35.54 -30.35 14.47
CA SER A 150 36.35 -31.58 14.47
C SER A 150 36.66 -32.03 15.88
N SER A 151 36.86 -33.36 16.06
CA SER A 151 37.28 -33.92 17.36
C SER A 151 38.65 -33.41 17.75
N LYS A 152 39.54 -33.19 16.78
CA LYS A 152 40.88 -32.66 17.04
C LYS A 152 40.85 -31.22 17.56
N LEU A 153 40.04 -30.33 16.93
CA LEU A 153 39.85 -28.94 17.41
C LEU A 153 39.29 -28.92 18.84
N GLN A 154 38.33 -29.78 19.15
CA GLN A 154 37.74 -29.88 20.46
C GLN A 154 38.81 -30.29 21.50
N ASP A 155 39.68 -31.25 21.18
CA ASP A 155 40.76 -31.69 22.05
C ASP A 155 41.82 -30.61 22.27
N ILE A 156 42.23 -29.91 21.22
CA ILE A 156 43.19 -28.79 21.29
C ILE A 156 42.61 -27.68 22.21
N ARG A 157 41.42 -27.20 21.99
CA ARG A 157 40.81 -26.14 22.82
C ARG A 157 40.54 -26.56 24.25
N ARG A 158 40.29 -27.85 24.49
CA ARG A 158 40.18 -28.39 25.83
C ARG A 158 41.54 -28.40 26.56
N ARG A 159 42.63 -28.71 25.84
CA ARG A 159 44.01 -28.66 26.39
C ARG A 159 44.44 -27.23 26.63
N GLU A 160 44.18 -26.31 25.74
CA GLU A 160 44.44 -24.87 25.91
C GLU A 160 43.79 -24.32 27.16
N ARG A 161 42.51 -24.53 27.35
CA ARG A 161 41.77 -24.09 28.55
C ARG A 161 42.37 -24.65 29.82
N ARG A 162 42.84 -25.90 29.82
CA ARG A 162 43.48 -26.52 30.95
C ARG A 162 44.84 -25.88 31.23
N ILE A 163 45.67 -25.71 30.23
CA ILE A 163 47.00 -25.08 30.39
C ILE A 163 46.87 -23.64 30.83
N GLU A 164 45.96 -22.87 30.28
CA GLU A 164 45.70 -21.52 30.76
C GLU A 164 45.31 -21.47 32.24
N GLN A 165 44.47 -22.39 32.69
CA GLN A 165 44.09 -22.49 34.09
C GLN A 165 45.32 -22.84 34.96
N ASP A 166 46.18 -23.76 34.51
CA ASP A 166 47.39 -24.14 35.20
C ASP A 166 48.40 -22.97 35.27
N ILE A 167 48.57 -22.22 34.19
CA ILE A 167 49.40 -21.01 34.15
C ILE A 167 48.88 -19.97 35.15
N ARG A 168 47.58 -19.65 35.09
CA ARG A 168 46.95 -18.68 35.98
C ARG A 168 47.08 -19.10 37.45
N ALA A 169 46.89 -20.39 37.78
CA ALA A 169 47.05 -20.90 39.12
C ALA A 169 48.49 -20.74 39.63
N LYS A 170 49.49 -21.10 38.80
CA LYS A 170 50.90 -20.95 39.15
C LYS A 170 51.29 -19.47 39.32
N LEU A 171 50.85 -18.59 38.37
CA LEU A 171 51.15 -17.17 38.48
C LEU A 171 50.47 -16.51 39.69
N ASN A 172 49.23 -16.89 40.01
CA ASN A 172 48.54 -16.43 41.21
C ASN A 172 49.27 -16.87 42.49
N THR A 173 49.81 -18.09 42.52
CA THR A 173 50.64 -18.54 43.66
C THR A 173 51.89 -17.66 43.82
N ILE A 174 52.52 -17.26 42.71
CA ILE A 174 53.69 -16.36 42.74
C ILE A 174 53.26 -14.94 43.21
N LEU A 175 52.15 -14.39 42.65
CA LEU A 175 51.64 -13.04 42.98
C LEU A 175 51.28 -12.91 44.46
N HIS A 176 50.73 -13.99 45.09
CA HIS A 176 50.33 -13.98 46.51
C HIS A 176 51.41 -14.50 47.46
N SER A 177 52.59 -14.88 46.98
CA SER A 177 53.72 -15.29 47.81
C SER A 177 54.25 -14.08 48.56
N SER A 178 54.50 -14.28 49.93
CA SER A 178 55.08 -13.23 50.78
C SER A 178 56.44 -12.74 50.27
N THR A 179 57.15 -13.56 49.50
CA THR A 179 58.45 -13.24 48.92
C THR A 179 58.38 -12.35 47.74
N TYR A 180 57.39 -12.59 46.81
CA TYR A 180 57.34 -11.94 45.54
C TYR A 180 56.36 -10.76 45.48
N SER A 181 55.32 -10.73 46.36
CA SER A 181 54.26 -9.71 46.33
C SER A 181 54.80 -8.27 46.41
N LYS A 182 55.88 -8.01 47.16
CA LYS A 182 56.52 -6.69 47.26
C LYS A 182 57.19 -6.20 45.97
N TYR A 183 57.57 -7.15 45.11
CA TYR A 183 58.20 -6.85 43.81
C TYR A 183 57.22 -6.51 42.72
N MET A 184 55.92 -6.85 42.89
CA MET A 184 54.89 -6.64 41.91
C MET A 184 54.44 -5.18 41.88
N ARG A 185 54.09 -4.69 40.66
CA ARG A 185 53.46 -3.38 40.51
C ARG A 185 51.98 -3.51 40.84
N GLU A 186 51.36 -4.55 40.33
CA GLU A 186 49.96 -4.92 40.49
C GLU A 186 49.85 -6.43 40.68
N ASN A 187 48.87 -6.89 41.49
CA ASN A 187 48.67 -8.31 41.75
C ASN A 187 47.72 -8.92 40.73
N LEU A 188 48.05 -8.79 39.44
CA LEU A 188 47.26 -9.35 38.36
C LEU A 188 48.14 -10.04 37.30
N VAL A 189 47.58 -11.05 36.66
CA VAL A 189 48.18 -11.74 35.51
C VAL A 189 47.79 -10.99 34.24
N THR A 190 48.77 -10.67 33.42
CA THR A 190 48.54 -10.02 32.12
C THR A 190 49.07 -10.86 30.99
N ILE A 191 48.64 -10.56 29.74
CA ILE A 191 49.16 -11.18 28.51
C ILE A 191 49.98 -10.12 27.78
N ARG A 192 51.16 -10.48 27.34
CA ARG A 192 52.03 -9.68 26.47
C ARG A 192 52.65 -10.60 25.42
N ASN A 193 52.57 -10.19 24.16
CA ASN A 193 53.05 -10.98 23.02
C ASN A 193 52.54 -12.45 23.04
N GLY A 194 51.25 -12.65 23.41
CA GLY A 194 50.63 -13.97 23.47
C GLY A 194 51.05 -14.83 24.69
N ARG A 195 51.83 -14.28 25.64
CA ARG A 195 52.32 -14.98 26.81
C ARG A 195 51.77 -14.43 28.13
N PHE A 196 51.46 -15.25 29.04
CA PHE A 196 51.05 -14.90 30.40
C PHE A 196 52.27 -14.41 31.19
N VAL A 197 52.21 -13.19 31.69
CA VAL A 197 53.31 -12.50 32.40
C VAL A 197 52.80 -11.82 33.66
N ILE A 198 53.71 -11.44 34.55
CA ILE A 198 53.43 -10.67 35.75
C ILE A 198 54.12 -9.29 35.69
N PRO A 199 53.42 -8.22 36.15
CA PRO A 199 53.98 -6.85 36.15
C PRO A 199 54.89 -6.66 37.37
N VAL A 200 56.24 -6.56 37.16
CA VAL A 200 57.28 -6.39 38.17
C VAL A 200 57.78 -4.93 38.11
N LYS A 201 58.06 -4.32 39.25
CA LYS A 201 58.69 -3.00 39.27
C LYS A 201 60.14 -3.13 38.76
N GLU A 202 60.56 -2.15 37.93
CA GLU A 202 61.88 -2.18 37.27
C GLU A 202 63.03 -2.41 38.25
N GLU A 203 62.99 -1.76 39.43
CA GLU A 203 64.00 -1.89 40.52
C GLU A 203 64.17 -3.34 41.04
N TYR A 204 63.16 -4.21 40.86
CA TYR A 204 63.18 -5.61 41.30
C TYR A 204 63.24 -6.62 40.15
N ARG A 205 63.56 -6.12 38.90
CA ARG A 205 63.68 -6.97 37.71
C ARG A 205 64.55 -8.22 37.94
N SER A 206 65.72 -8.06 38.60
CA SER A 206 66.64 -9.16 38.84
C SER A 206 66.21 -10.12 39.98
N CYS A 207 65.20 -9.74 40.78
CA CYS A 207 64.68 -10.54 41.86
C CYS A 207 63.67 -11.64 41.38
N VAL A 208 63.12 -11.46 40.20
CA VAL A 208 62.18 -12.43 39.58
C VAL A 208 62.90 -13.14 38.44
N LYS A 209 63.14 -14.43 38.58
CA LYS A 209 63.80 -15.25 37.56
C LYS A 209 62.83 -15.51 36.44
N GLY A 210 63.09 -15.02 35.23
CA GLY A 210 62.21 -15.16 34.06
C GLY A 210 62.67 -14.33 32.86
N PHE A 211 61.88 -14.34 31.81
CA PHE A 211 62.11 -13.61 30.56
C PHE A 211 61.28 -12.32 30.54
N VAL A 212 61.91 -11.24 30.08
CA VAL A 212 61.19 -9.96 29.87
C VAL A 212 60.58 -9.97 28.51
N HIS A 213 59.28 -9.75 28.43
CA HIS A 213 58.51 -9.69 27.17
C HIS A 213 58.13 -8.28 26.77
N ASP A 214 57.96 -7.37 27.74
CA ASP A 214 57.55 -5.99 27.47
C ASP A 214 57.94 -5.08 28.64
N MET A 215 57.88 -3.76 28.38
CA MET A 215 58.10 -2.73 29.38
C MET A 215 57.03 -1.65 29.24
N SER A 216 56.55 -1.09 30.35
CA SER A 216 55.58 0.00 30.28
C SER A 216 56.21 1.21 29.62
N SER A 217 55.38 2.08 28.99
CA SER A 217 55.82 3.31 28.32
C SER A 217 56.58 4.30 29.24
N SER A 218 56.37 4.22 30.54
CA SER A 218 57.13 4.99 31.56
C SER A 218 58.43 4.31 32.02
N GLY A 219 58.73 3.09 31.55
CA GLY A 219 59.86 2.29 32.00
C GLY A 219 59.79 1.78 33.44
N SER A 220 58.73 2.08 34.18
CA SER A 220 58.63 1.77 35.62
C SER A 220 58.14 0.34 35.95
N THR A 221 57.61 -0.37 34.93
CA THR A 221 57.06 -1.71 35.05
C THR A 221 57.61 -2.59 33.96
N VAL A 222 58.10 -3.76 34.33
CA VAL A 222 58.62 -4.79 33.43
C VAL A 222 57.66 -5.98 33.47
N PHE A 223 57.27 -6.45 32.33
CA PHE A 223 56.42 -7.63 32.21
C PHE A 223 57.29 -8.86 32.04
N ILE A 224 57.33 -9.66 33.13
CA ILE A 224 58.21 -10.85 33.23
C ILE A 224 57.39 -12.10 33.12
N GLU A 225 57.83 -13.02 32.27
CA GLU A 225 57.39 -14.43 32.26
C GLU A 225 58.26 -15.21 33.24
N PRO A 226 57.74 -15.68 34.38
CA PRO A 226 58.52 -16.47 35.31
C PRO A 226 58.91 -17.85 34.74
N LEU A 227 60.10 -18.34 35.08
CA LEU A 227 60.56 -19.66 34.62
C LEU A 227 59.57 -20.80 34.97
N ALA A 228 58.84 -20.65 36.07
CA ALA A 228 57.84 -21.63 36.52
C ALA A 228 56.70 -21.88 35.56
N VAL A 229 56.44 -20.94 34.63
CA VAL A 229 55.34 -21.02 33.62
C VAL A 229 55.88 -21.05 32.19
N PHE A 230 57.15 -20.94 31.97
CA PHE A 230 57.81 -20.86 30.68
C PHE A 230 57.43 -22.03 29.76
N ASP A 231 57.53 -23.26 30.26
CA ASP A 231 57.20 -24.48 29.47
C ASP A 231 55.72 -24.55 29.18
N LEU A 232 54.83 -24.10 30.08
CA LEU A 232 53.40 -24.05 29.88
C LEU A 232 53.00 -22.99 28.82
N ASN A 233 53.64 -21.82 28.86
CA ASN A 233 53.43 -20.81 27.83
C ASN A 233 53.93 -21.28 26.46
N ASN A 234 55.02 -22.02 26.40
CA ASN A 234 55.49 -22.62 25.14
C ASN A 234 54.53 -23.70 24.63
N GLU A 235 54.00 -24.55 25.53
CA GLU A 235 52.97 -25.54 25.16
C GLU A 235 51.69 -24.87 24.70
N LEU A 236 51.24 -23.79 25.36
CA LEU A 236 50.10 -23.01 24.95
C LEU A 236 50.30 -22.39 23.56
N SER A 237 51.47 -21.78 23.31
CA SER A 237 51.81 -21.23 21.99
C SER A 237 51.83 -22.29 20.89
N ASN A 238 52.30 -23.49 21.16
CA ASN A 238 52.26 -24.59 20.22
C ASN A 238 50.82 -25.05 19.93
N LEU A 239 49.96 -25.08 20.95
CA LEU A 239 48.55 -25.42 20.78
C LEU A 239 47.82 -24.37 19.93
N HIS A 240 48.09 -23.10 20.12
CA HIS A 240 47.52 -22.05 19.22
C HIS A 240 47.90 -22.26 17.77
N ILE A 241 49.17 -22.63 17.49
CA ILE A 241 49.62 -22.97 16.12
C ILE A 241 48.88 -24.23 15.62
N GLU A 242 48.71 -25.23 16.46
CA GLU A 242 47.96 -26.44 16.13
C GLU A 242 46.49 -26.13 15.86
N GLU A 243 45.90 -25.21 16.63
CA GLU A 243 44.53 -24.71 16.44
C GLU A 243 44.38 -24.00 15.09
N GLU A 244 45.28 -23.07 14.79
CA GLU A 244 45.25 -22.33 13.51
C GLU A 244 45.35 -23.29 12.31
N LEU A 245 46.27 -24.26 12.35
CA LEU A 245 46.40 -25.26 11.30
C LEU A 245 45.17 -26.18 11.19
N GLU A 246 44.55 -26.52 12.29
CA GLU A 246 43.35 -27.33 12.25
C GLU A 246 42.12 -26.54 11.76
N ILE A 247 41.99 -25.25 12.10
CA ILE A 247 41.00 -24.34 11.55
C ILE A 247 41.20 -24.23 10.04
N GLU A 248 42.41 -23.99 9.57
CA GLU A 248 42.71 -23.93 8.13
C GLU A 248 42.30 -25.23 7.43
N ARG A 249 42.59 -26.39 8.03
CA ARG A 249 42.18 -27.70 7.50
C ARG A 249 40.67 -27.85 7.44
N ILE A 250 39.94 -27.36 8.45
CA ILE A 250 38.47 -27.37 8.47
C ILE A 250 37.92 -26.49 7.38
N LEU A 251 38.43 -25.26 7.24
CA LEU A 251 38.03 -24.33 6.18
C LEU A 251 38.25 -24.88 4.79
N GLN A 252 39.42 -25.55 4.58
CA GLN A 252 39.72 -26.21 3.33
C GLN A 252 38.75 -27.36 3.01
N ASN A 253 38.41 -28.16 4.01
CA ASN A 253 37.40 -29.23 3.87
C ASN A 253 36.01 -28.68 3.54
N LEU A 254 35.57 -27.62 4.26
CA LEU A 254 34.26 -26.98 4.02
C LEU A 254 34.21 -26.34 2.62
N SER A 255 35.30 -25.70 2.19
CA SER A 255 35.42 -25.15 0.84
C SER A 255 35.35 -26.27 -0.20
N GLY A 256 36.02 -27.41 0.07
CA GLY A 256 36.00 -28.59 -0.81
C GLY A 256 34.60 -29.21 -0.98
N LEU A 257 33.71 -29.07 0.04
CA LEU A 257 32.33 -29.52 -0.08
C LEU A 257 31.51 -28.66 -1.04
N LEU A 258 31.85 -27.38 -1.21
CA LEU A 258 31.17 -26.45 -2.14
C LEU A 258 31.69 -26.53 -3.58
N PHE A 259 32.93 -26.99 -3.76
CA PHE A 259 33.57 -27.04 -5.06
C PHE A 259 32.74 -27.71 -6.17
N PRO A 260 32.07 -28.87 -5.94
CA PRO A 260 31.27 -29.52 -6.97
C PRO A 260 30.04 -28.71 -7.38
N TYR A 261 29.60 -27.74 -6.55
CA TYR A 261 28.36 -26.97 -6.68
C TYR A 261 28.59 -25.50 -7.04
N THR A 262 29.78 -25.15 -7.55
CA THR A 262 30.15 -23.77 -7.88
C THR A 262 29.19 -23.14 -8.92
N LYS A 263 28.79 -23.93 -9.93
CA LYS A 263 27.84 -23.48 -10.97
C LYS A 263 26.42 -23.30 -10.44
N GLU A 264 25.98 -24.21 -9.58
CA GLU A 264 24.68 -24.14 -8.93
C GLU A 264 24.59 -22.93 -7.98
N LEU A 265 25.67 -22.62 -7.26
CA LEU A 265 25.76 -21.43 -6.41
C LEU A 265 25.71 -20.13 -7.24
N GLU A 266 26.42 -20.11 -8.38
CA GLU A 266 26.37 -18.97 -9.31
C GLU A 266 24.95 -18.78 -9.88
N SER A 267 24.31 -19.89 -10.30
CA SER A 267 22.94 -19.88 -10.80
C SER A 267 21.96 -19.39 -9.72
N ASN A 268 22.08 -19.93 -8.49
CA ASN A 268 21.24 -19.49 -7.37
C ASN A 268 21.40 -17.98 -7.09
N ALA A 269 22.61 -17.46 -7.06
CA ALA A 269 22.84 -16.04 -6.84
C ALA A 269 22.19 -15.17 -7.94
N LYS A 270 22.25 -15.60 -9.20
CA LYS A 270 21.58 -14.92 -10.32
C LYS A 270 20.06 -15.00 -10.20
N LEU A 271 19.52 -16.18 -9.89
CA LEU A 271 18.07 -16.39 -9.71
C LEU A 271 17.51 -15.61 -8.52
N ILE A 272 18.20 -15.65 -7.38
CA ILE A 272 17.82 -14.87 -6.20
C ILE A 272 17.88 -13.37 -6.52
N GLY A 273 18.93 -12.91 -7.21
CA GLY A 273 19.02 -11.52 -7.64
C GLY A 273 17.91 -11.11 -8.61
N LYS A 274 17.48 -12.00 -9.51
CA LYS A 274 16.33 -11.76 -10.39
C LYS A 274 15.04 -11.70 -9.62
N LEU A 275 14.81 -12.60 -8.67
CA LEU A 275 13.64 -12.59 -7.80
C LEU A 275 13.62 -11.35 -6.90
N ASP A 276 14.76 -10.96 -6.32
CA ASP A 276 14.90 -9.74 -5.53
C ASP A 276 14.50 -8.51 -6.36
N PHE A 277 14.96 -8.41 -7.59
CA PHE A 277 14.59 -7.33 -8.49
C PHE A 277 13.07 -7.36 -8.84
N ILE A 278 12.48 -8.53 -9.09
CA ILE A 278 11.03 -8.65 -9.32
C ILE A 278 10.24 -8.19 -8.10
N PHE A 279 10.64 -8.62 -6.90
CA PHE A 279 9.98 -8.20 -5.66
C PHE A 279 10.21 -6.73 -5.32
N ALA A 280 11.36 -6.16 -5.68
CA ALA A 280 11.61 -4.72 -5.56
C ALA A 280 10.67 -3.91 -6.46
N LYS A 281 10.44 -4.33 -7.71
CA LYS A 281 9.44 -3.74 -8.60
C LYS A 281 8.02 -3.90 -8.04
N ALA A 282 7.69 -5.06 -7.50
CA ALA A 282 6.40 -5.34 -6.89
C ALA A 282 6.17 -4.48 -5.64
N HIS A 283 7.16 -4.30 -4.79
CA HIS A 283 7.09 -3.43 -3.62
C HIS A 283 6.84 -1.97 -4.03
N TYR A 284 7.60 -1.47 -4.99
CA TYR A 284 7.43 -0.13 -5.56
C TYR A 284 6.02 0.05 -6.16
N SER A 285 5.50 -0.99 -6.83
CA SER A 285 4.13 -1.00 -7.36
C SER A 285 3.07 -0.89 -6.25
N LEU A 286 3.25 -1.60 -5.15
CA LEU A 286 2.33 -1.56 -4.00
C LEU A 286 2.35 -0.20 -3.30
N GLU A 287 3.53 0.38 -3.10
CA GLU A 287 3.68 1.68 -2.45
C GLU A 287 2.98 2.81 -3.21
N LEU A 288 3.10 2.82 -4.54
CA LEU A 288 2.48 3.83 -5.39
C LEU A 288 1.07 3.46 -5.88
N HIS A 289 0.48 2.39 -5.38
CA HIS A 289 -0.82 1.88 -5.83
C HIS A 289 -0.91 1.72 -7.34
N CYS A 290 0.15 1.16 -7.95
CA CYS A 290 0.23 0.97 -9.38
C CYS A 290 -0.69 -0.15 -9.86
N THR A 291 -1.16 -0.02 -11.11
CA THR A 291 -1.82 -1.08 -11.86
C THR A 291 -0.94 -1.54 -13.02
N THR A 292 -1.19 -2.74 -13.51
CA THR A 292 -0.51 -3.26 -14.69
C THR A 292 -1.14 -2.69 -15.95
N PRO A 293 -0.40 -1.92 -16.76
CA PRO A 293 -0.95 -1.39 -18.01
C PRO A 293 -1.15 -2.48 -19.05
N GLU A 294 -2.20 -2.35 -19.86
CA GLU A 294 -2.39 -3.22 -21.02
C GLU A 294 -1.43 -2.81 -22.14
N ILE A 295 -0.72 -3.78 -22.73
CA ILE A 295 0.15 -3.51 -23.87
C ILE A 295 -0.63 -3.67 -25.18
N ASN A 296 -0.92 -2.54 -25.84
CA ASN A 296 -1.74 -2.53 -27.04
C ASN A 296 -0.89 -2.60 -28.34
N ASN A 297 -1.58 -2.88 -29.46
CA ASN A 297 -1.02 -2.88 -30.83
C ASN A 297 -1.50 -1.68 -31.65
N ASN A 298 -2.41 -0.88 -31.11
CA ASN A 298 -3.12 0.15 -31.85
C ASN A 298 -2.38 1.48 -31.86
N LYS A 299 -1.17 1.55 -31.34
CA LYS A 299 -0.35 2.75 -31.21
C LYS A 299 -1.09 3.85 -30.42
N GLN A 300 -1.53 3.49 -29.23
CA GLN A 300 -2.33 4.34 -28.37
C GLN A 300 -1.70 4.44 -26.99
N ILE A 301 -1.83 5.58 -26.35
CA ILE A 301 -1.61 5.80 -24.94
C ILE A 301 -2.95 6.15 -24.33
N VAL A 302 -3.48 5.28 -23.48
CA VAL A 302 -4.67 5.53 -22.67
C VAL A 302 -4.26 5.53 -21.21
N LEU A 303 -4.36 6.66 -20.56
CA LEU A 303 -4.04 6.84 -19.16
C LEU A 303 -5.30 7.28 -18.41
N ASN A 304 -5.70 6.51 -17.42
CA ASN A 304 -6.83 6.78 -16.54
C ASN A 304 -6.31 7.19 -15.16
N ASN A 305 -6.63 8.40 -14.73
CA ASN A 305 -6.21 8.95 -13.43
C ASN A 305 -4.72 8.70 -13.09
N ALA A 306 -3.88 8.86 -14.10
CA ALA A 306 -2.43 8.63 -13.98
C ALA A 306 -1.76 9.68 -13.11
N ARG A 307 -0.88 9.27 -12.23
CA ARG A 307 -0.16 10.11 -11.28
C ARG A 307 1.33 10.11 -11.57
N HIS A 308 1.98 11.23 -11.28
CA HIS A 308 3.43 11.31 -11.42
C HIS A 308 4.10 10.58 -10.24
N PRO A 309 4.92 9.53 -10.49
CA PRO A 309 5.43 8.64 -9.44
C PRO A 309 6.41 9.29 -8.45
N LEU A 310 6.99 10.44 -8.80
CA LEU A 310 7.94 11.18 -7.96
C LEU A 310 7.28 12.32 -7.17
N ILE A 311 5.96 12.47 -7.25
CA ILE A 311 5.20 13.43 -6.47
C ILE A 311 4.43 12.65 -5.39
N ASP A 312 4.41 13.20 -4.18
CA ASP A 312 3.66 12.66 -3.06
C ASP A 312 2.21 12.32 -3.44
N MET A 313 1.79 11.11 -3.17
CA MET A 313 0.48 10.55 -3.57
C MET A 313 -0.70 11.35 -3.02
N ASP A 314 -0.53 12.02 -1.88
CA ASP A 314 -1.56 12.88 -1.27
C ASP A 314 -1.68 14.25 -1.96
N LYS A 315 -0.66 14.65 -2.72
CA LYS A 315 -0.58 15.98 -3.38
C LYS A 315 -0.70 15.91 -4.88
N VAL A 316 -0.41 14.77 -5.48
CA VAL A 316 -0.42 14.60 -6.92
C VAL A 316 -1.85 14.67 -7.47
N VAL A 317 -2.05 15.50 -8.47
CA VAL A 317 -3.33 15.58 -9.19
C VAL A 317 -3.28 14.60 -10.38
N PRO A 318 -4.20 13.65 -10.45
CA PRO A 318 -4.22 12.67 -11.53
C PRO A 318 -4.60 13.31 -12.86
N ILE A 319 -4.02 12.79 -13.95
CA ILE A 319 -4.35 13.17 -15.32
C ILE A 319 -4.95 11.99 -16.08
N SER A 320 -5.92 12.25 -16.94
CA SER A 320 -6.47 11.26 -17.86
C SER A 320 -6.26 11.72 -19.30
N LEU A 321 -5.84 10.81 -20.18
CA LEU A 321 -5.44 11.08 -21.54
C LEU A 321 -5.71 9.89 -22.44
N GLU A 322 -6.21 10.17 -23.65
CA GLU A 322 -6.26 9.21 -24.76
C GLU A 322 -5.53 9.83 -25.96
N LEU A 323 -4.37 9.29 -26.33
CA LEU A 323 -3.54 9.74 -27.45
C LEU A 323 -3.38 8.59 -28.44
N GLY A 324 -3.52 8.87 -29.74
CA GLY A 324 -3.45 7.84 -30.78
C GLY A 324 -4.82 7.23 -31.15
N THR A 325 -5.94 7.70 -30.54
CA THR A 325 -7.31 7.33 -30.91
C THR A 325 -7.83 8.25 -32.01
N ASP A 326 -8.29 9.43 -31.63
CA ASP A 326 -8.83 10.46 -32.55
C ASP A 326 -7.74 11.42 -33.06
N PHE A 327 -6.61 11.51 -32.39
CA PHE A 327 -5.52 12.43 -32.68
C PHE A 327 -4.16 11.82 -32.28
N SER A 328 -3.12 12.17 -33.02
CA SER A 328 -1.75 11.74 -32.79
C SER A 328 -0.89 12.82 -32.12
N SER A 329 -1.33 14.07 -32.16
CA SER A 329 -0.59 15.21 -31.62
C SER A 329 -1.42 16.01 -30.63
N LEU A 330 -0.91 16.15 -29.39
CA LEU A 330 -1.52 16.90 -28.31
C LEU A 330 -0.72 18.18 -28.03
N ILE A 331 -1.39 19.33 -28.02
CA ILE A 331 -0.78 20.61 -27.69
C ILE A 331 -1.31 21.08 -26.33
N ILE A 332 -0.47 21.05 -25.31
CA ILE A 332 -0.81 21.47 -23.95
C ILE A 332 -0.50 22.96 -23.79
N THR A 333 -1.51 23.74 -23.44
CA THR A 333 -1.41 25.20 -23.31
C THR A 333 -1.78 25.64 -21.89
N GLY A 334 -1.40 26.86 -21.51
CA GLY A 334 -1.65 27.42 -20.19
C GLY A 334 -0.41 28.08 -19.57
N PRO A 335 -0.49 28.57 -18.33
CA PRO A 335 0.64 29.18 -17.65
C PRO A 335 1.74 28.15 -17.32
N ASN A 336 3.02 28.56 -17.25
CA ASN A 336 4.13 27.67 -16.94
C ASN A 336 3.99 27.02 -15.56
N THR A 337 3.48 27.77 -14.59
CA THR A 337 3.20 27.31 -13.23
C THR A 337 2.04 26.31 -13.15
N GLY A 338 1.27 26.10 -14.22
CA GLY A 338 0.07 25.26 -14.22
C GLY A 338 0.32 23.74 -14.26
N GLY A 339 1.56 23.28 -14.47
CA GLY A 339 1.90 21.86 -14.53
C GLY A 339 1.98 21.26 -15.93
N LYS A 340 2.16 22.07 -16.98
CA LYS A 340 2.37 21.61 -18.38
C LYS A 340 3.52 20.62 -18.48
N THR A 341 4.69 21.00 -18.01
CA THR A 341 5.92 20.17 -17.99
C THR A 341 5.74 18.90 -17.15
N VAL A 342 5.02 18.99 -16.04
CA VAL A 342 4.71 17.82 -15.20
C VAL A 342 3.82 16.83 -15.95
N SER A 343 2.76 17.31 -16.61
CA SER A 343 1.89 16.47 -17.44
C SER A 343 2.67 15.79 -18.57
N LEU A 344 3.52 16.54 -19.25
CA LEU A 344 4.39 16.03 -20.32
C LEU A 344 5.35 14.94 -19.79
N LYS A 345 6.02 15.21 -18.65
CA LYS A 345 6.89 14.25 -17.99
C LYS A 345 6.13 13.01 -17.53
N THR A 346 4.92 13.16 -16.99
CA THR A 346 4.09 12.03 -16.54
C THR A 346 3.82 11.07 -17.70
N ILE A 347 3.39 11.57 -18.86
CA ILE A 347 3.12 10.75 -20.05
C ILE A 347 4.38 9.98 -20.48
N GLY A 348 5.51 10.67 -20.60
CA GLY A 348 6.77 10.06 -21.02
C GLY A 348 7.33 9.07 -20.00
N LEU A 349 7.29 9.41 -18.72
CA LEU A 349 7.83 8.58 -17.65
C LEU A 349 7.02 7.30 -17.48
N LEU A 350 5.68 7.39 -17.47
CA LEU A 350 4.83 6.20 -17.37
C LEU A 350 4.94 5.31 -18.61
N SER A 351 5.11 5.88 -19.80
CA SER A 351 5.41 5.11 -21.01
C SER A 351 6.77 4.38 -20.89
N ALA A 352 7.80 5.05 -20.39
CA ALA A 352 9.11 4.43 -20.16
C ALA A 352 9.05 3.34 -19.06
N MET A 353 8.29 3.56 -17.99
CA MET A 353 8.05 2.58 -16.93
C MET A 353 7.37 1.32 -17.50
N ALA A 354 6.27 1.48 -18.23
CA ALA A 354 5.55 0.36 -18.84
C ALA A 354 6.45 -0.44 -19.80
N CYS A 355 7.17 0.24 -20.70
CA CYS A 355 8.12 -0.40 -21.62
C CYS A 355 9.31 -1.07 -20.91
N SER A 356 9.53 -0.77 -19.61
CA SER A 356 10.55 -1.40 -18.77
C SER A 356 9.99 -2.53 -17.89
N GLY A 357 8.73 -2.92 -18.09
CA GLY A 357 8.08 -3.96 -17.28
C GLY A 357 7.78 -3.52 -15.84
N LEU A 358 7.53 -2.23 -15.64
CA LEU A 358 7.07 -1.66 -14.38
C LEU A 358 5.57 -1.36 -14.46
N ASN A 359 4.85 -1.66 -13.40
CA ASN A 359 3.48 -1.17 -13.24
C ASN A 359 3.48 0.36 -13.14
N ILE A 360 2.36 0.98 -13.47
CA ILE A 360 2.22 2.44 -13.49
C ILE A 360 1.18 2.92 -12.48
N PRO A 361 1.40 4.06 -11.82
CA PRO A 361 0.42 4.67 -10.90
C PRO A 361 -0.73 5.30 -11.68
N ALA A 362 -1.61 4.46 -12.20
CA ALA A 362 -2.82 4.80 -12.95
C ALA A 362 -3.93 3.81 -12.62
N ASP A 363 -5.18 4.16 -12.96
CA ASP A 363 -6.31 3.26 -12.75
C ASP A 363 -6.32 2.12 -13.79
N GLU A 364 -7.09 1.07 -13.51
CA GLU A 364 -7.32 -0.06 -14.40
C GLU A 364 -7.75 0.39 -15.81
N HIS A 365 -7.52 -0.46 -16.82
CA HIS A 365 -7.76 -0.18 -18.24
C HIS A 365 -6.91 0.95 -18.81
N SER A 366 -5.80 1.30 -18.16
CA SER A 366 -4.76 2.12 -18.78
C SER A 366 -3.95 1.25 -19.74
N SER A 367 -3.69 1.75 -20.95
CA SER A 367 -2.95 0.99 -21.96
C SER A 367 -1.85 1.82 -22.61
N ILE A 368 -0.74 1.16 -22.89
CA ILE A 368 0.48 1.78 -23.45
C ILE A 368 0.91 0.99 -24.69
N TYR A 369 1.38 1.72 -25.69
CA TYR A 369 2.08 1.14 -26.84
C TYR A 369 3.58 1.00 -26.54
N VAL A 370 4.22 -0.04 -27.05
CA VAL A 370 5.66 -0.22 -26.93
C VAL A 370 6.35 0.58 -28.02
N PHE A 371 7.03 1.65 -27.62
CA PHE A 371 7.69 2.57 -28.53
C PHE A 371 9.12 2.14 -28.85
N ASP A 372 9.55 2.34 -30.12
CA ASP A 372 10.95 2.20 -30.51
C ASP A 372 11.84 3.20 -29.77
N HIS A 373 11.35 4.45 -29.72
CA HIS A 373 12.06 5.54 -29.07
C HIS A 373 11.11 6.44 -28.31
N ILE A 374 11.56 6.88 -27.15
CA ILE A 374 10.91 7.94 -26.36
C ILE A 374 11.86 9.12 -26.34
N PHE A 375 11.52 10.16 -27.11
CA PHE A 375 12.29 11.38 -27.18
C PHE A 375 11.70 12.43 -26.24
N ALA A 376 12.58 13.10 -25.50
CA ALA A 376 12.21 14.17 -24.59
C ALA A 376 13.10 15.40 -24.79
N ASP A 377 12.52 16.49 -25.26
CA ASP A 377 13.13 17.80 -25.23
C ASP A 377 12.42 18.63 -24.15
N ILE A 378 12.88 18.50 -22.91
CA ILE A 378 12.28 19.04 -21.70
C ILE A 378 13.36 19.71 -20.86
N GLY A 379 13.06 20.84 -20.28
CA GLY A 379 13.92 21.58 -19.35
C GLY A 379 14.67 22.74 -19.97
N ASP A 380 14.87 23.79 -19.15
CA ASP A 380 15.72 24.94 -19.45
C ASP A 380 17.17 24.53 -19.26
N GLU A 381 17.92 24.39 -20.35
CA GLU A 381 19.39 24.28 -20.29
C GLU A 381 19.99 25.66 -19.95
N GLN A 382 19.66 26.20 -18.76
CA GLN A 382 20.33 27.37 -18.18
C GLN A 382 21.67 26.99 -17.55
N SER A 383 22.42 26.10 -18.18
CA SER A 383 23.78 25.86 -17.73
C SER A 383 24.67 27.00 -18.23
N ILE A 384 25.21 27.76 -17.30
CA ILE A 384 26.20 28.86 -17.52
C ILE A 384 27.42 28.37 -18.34
N THR A 385 27.58 27.07 -18.50
CA THR A 385 28.72 26.45 -19.19
C THR A 385 28.53 26.25 -20.69
N GLU A 386 27.30 26.31 -21.24
CA GLU A 386 27.05 26.22 -22.66
C GLU A 386 26.64 27.57 -23.24
N SER A 387 27.44 28.11 -24.13
CA SER A 387 27.31 29.43 -24.76
C SER A 387 26.22 29.54 -25.84
N LEU A 388 25.45 28.46 -26.06
CA LEU A 388 24.33 28.44 -27.01
C LEU A 388 23.07 29.09 -26.38
N SER A 389 22.34 29.90 -27.13
CA SER A 389 21.03 30.38 -26.71
C SER A 389 20.08 29.20 -26.52
N THR A 390 19.12 29.32 -25.58
CA THR A 390 18.07 28.33 -25.31
C THR A 390 17.41 27.82 -26.59
N PHE A 391 17.10 28.70 -27.54
CA PHE A 391 16.55 28.35 -28.86
C PHE A 391 17.46 27.40 -29.65
N SER A 392 18.78 27.69 -29.72
CA SER A 392 19.72 26.87 -30.50
C SER A 392 19.88 25.48 -29.92
N SER A 393 19.84 25.30 -28.59
CA SER A 393 19.92 23.99 -27.95
C SER A 393 18.66 23.15 -28.18
N HIS A 394 17.46 23.74 -28.09
CA HIS A 394 16.20 23.07 -28.41
C HIS A 394 16.16 22.63 -29.88
N ILE A 395 16.53 23.53 -30.81
CA ILE A 395 16.56 23.20 -32.24
C ILE A 395 17.59 22.10 -32.55
N SER A 396 18.78 22.14 -31.91
CA SER A 396 19.78 21.08 -32.08
C SER A 396 19.27 19.72 -31.62
N ASN A 397 18.49 19.66 -30.53
CA ASN A 397 17.85 18.43 -30.08
C ASN A 397 16.76 17.97 -31.05
N ILE A 398 15.92 18.88 -31.53
CA ILE A 398 14.88 18.58 -32.53
C ILE A 398 15.49 18.06 -33.83
N VAL A 399 16.62 18.64 -34.30
CA VAL A 399 17.34 18.11 -35.47
C VAL A 399 17.76 16.65 -35.24
N LYS A 400 18.30 16.31 -34.07
CA LYS A 400 18.65 14.92 -33.76
C LYS A 400 17.41 14.03 -33.75
N ILE A 401 16.29 14.50 -33.19
CA ILE A 401 15.02 13.76 -33.16
C ILE A 401 14.53 13.51 -34.58
N THR A 402 14.49 14.53 -35.44
CA THR A 402 14.02 14.39 -36.84
C THR A 402 14.86 13.42 -37.65
N GLN A 403 16.16 13.22 -37.32
CA GLN A 403 17.05 12.27 -37.99
C GLN A 403 16.87 10.83 -37.54
N THR A 404 16.33 10.62 -36.32
CA THR A 404 16.29 9.28 -35.69
C THR A 404 14.88 8.80 -35.36
N ALA A 405 13.89 9.67 -35.39
CA ALA A 405 12.49 9.32 -35.13
C ALA A 405 11.93 8.37 -36.20
N THR A 406 11.21 7.38 -35.75
CA THR A 406 10.46 6.42 -36.56
C THR A 406 8.95 6.68 -36.41
N ALA A 407 8.15 6.04 -37.25
CA ALA A 407 6.71 6.09 -37.08
C ALA A 407 6.27 5.65 -35.66
N ASP A 408 7.00 4.73 -35.02
CA ASP A 408 6.69 4.17 -33.69
C ASP A 408 7.38 4.90 -32.52
N SER A 409 7.70 6.19 -32.73
CA SER A 409 8.31 7.03 -31.70
C SER A 409 7.28 7.84 -30.92
N LEU A 410 7.53 8.03 -29.62
CA LEU A 410 6.86 9.03 -28.78
C LEU A 410 7.74 10.27 -28.64
N ILE A 411 7.21 11.42 -29.00
CA ILE A 411 7.94 12.70 -29.00
C ILE A 411 7.33 13.65 -27.98
N LEU A 412 8.12 14.12 -27.07
CA LEU A 412 7.74 15.00 -25.97
C LEU A 412 8.57 16.28 -26.06
N VAL A 413 7.94 17.40 -26.33
CA VAL A 413 8.62 18.70 -26.49
C VAL A 413 8.02 19.75 -25.60
N ASP A 414 8.84 20.34 -24.74
CA ASP A 414 8.41 21.43 -23.88
C ASP A 414 8.75 22.79 -24.52
N GLU A 415 7.85 23.75 -24.42
CA GLU A 415 7.98 25.12 -24.95
C GLU A 415 8.46 25.22 -26.40
N LEU A 416 7.89 24.38 -27.28
CA LEU A 416 8.30 24.32 -28.69
C LEU A 416 8.23 25.70 -29.38
N GLY A 417 9.34 26.14 -29.97
CA GLY A 417 9.50 27.39 -30.69
C GLY A 417 9.85 28.59 -29.82
N SER A 418 10.04 28.42 -28.51
CA SER A 418 10.43 29.50 -27.58
C SER A 418 11.87 29.99 -27.83
N GLY A 419 12.15 31.21 -27.45
CA GLY A 419 13.49 31.80 -27.47
C GLY A 419 13.89 32.51 -28.80
N THR A 420 12.96 32.67 -29.73
CA THR A 420 13.11 33.47 -30.99
C THR A 420 11.95 34.45 -31.18
N ASP A 421 11.87 35.08 -32.37
CA ASP A 421 10.69 35.90 -32.71
C ASP A 421 9.40 35.10 -32.56
N PRO A 422 8.39 35.58 -31.85
CA PRO A 422 7.18 34.82 -31.60
C PRO A 422 6.46 34.31 -32.85
N LEU A 423 6.45 35.07 -33.95
CA LEU A 423 5.77 34.69 -35.18
C LEU A 423 6.57 33.60 -35.92
N GLU A 424 7.90 33.76 -36.01
CA GLU A 424 8.77 32.78 -36.64
C GLU A 424 8.78 31.47 -35.82
N GLY A 425 8.89 31.56 -34.50
CA GLY A 425 8.87 30.44 -33.57
C GLY A 425 7.59 29.64 -33.67
N ALA A 426 6.43 30.31 -33.71
CA ALA A 426 5.13 29.69 -33.85
C ALA A 426 4.98 28.92 -35.17
N HIS A 427 5.36 29.48 -36.29
CA HIS A 427 5.27 28.80 -37.59
C HIS A 427 6.26 27.66 -37.72
N LEU A 428 7.47 27.81 -37.19
CA LEU A 428 8.44 26.73 -37.11
C LEU A 428 7.92 25.56 -36.27
N ALA A 429 7.32 25.86 -35.13
CA ALA A 429 6.73 24.84 -34.23
C ALA A 429 5.58 24.10 -34.95
N ILE A 430 4.72 24.79 -35.66
CA ILE A 430 3.65 24.16 -36.47
C ILE A 430 4.25 23.21 -37.50
N SER A 431 5.28 23.65 -38.23
CA SER A 431 5.92 22.84 -39.28
C SER A 431 6.61 21.58 -38.70
N ILE A 432 7.25 21.70 -37.54
CA ILE A 432 7.87 20.58 -36.85
C ILE A 432 6.82 19.57 -36.39
N LEU A 433 5.73 20.02 -35.79
CA LEU A 433 4.64 19.16 -35.34
C LEU A 433 3.94 18.46 -36.52
N GLN A 434 3.74 19.18 -37.62
CA GLN A 434 3.18 18.60 -38.85
C GLN A 434 4.10 17.51 -39.41
N TYR A 435 5.40 17.74 -39.47
CA TYR A 435 6.39 16.75 -39.89
C TYR A 435 6.31 15.46 -39.04
N PHE A 436 6.24 15.56 -37.70
CA PHE A 436 6.14 14.39 -36.84
C PHE A 436 4.79 13.67 -37.03
N THR A 437 3.71 14.39 -37.23
CA THR A 437 2.38 13.83 -37.51
C THR A 437 2.37 13.08 -38.86
N GLU A 438 2.98 13.65 -39.90
CA GLU A 438 3.11 13.01 -41.21
C GLU A 438 4.01 11.77 -41.16
N LEU A 439 5.05 11.79 -40.32
CA LEU A 439 5.90 10.61 -40.04
C LEU A 439 5.13 9.52 -39.30
N GLY A 440 4.02 9.88 -38.65
CA GLY A 440 3.15 8.98 -37.90
C GLY A 440 3.50 8.86 -36.42
N CYS A 441 4.33 9.73 -35.87
CA CYS A 441 4.69 9.73 -34.44
C CYS A 441 3.52 10.11 -33.54
N LEU A 442 3.52 9.62 -32.30
CA LEU A 442 2.72 10.22 -31.24
C LEU A 442 3.50 11.39 -30.62
N THR A 443 2.86 12.56 -30.59
CA THR A 443 3.54 13.79 -30.17
C THR A 443 2.76 14.50 -29.06
N VAL A 444 3.45 14.91 -28.01
CA VAL A 444 2.92 15.82 -26.98
C VAL A 444 3.84 17.03 -26.91
N ALA A 445 3.28 18.20 -27.15
CA ALA A 445 4.04 19.44 -27.09
C ALA A 445 3.39 20.42 -26.15
N THR A 446 4.18 21.23 -25.46
CA THR A 446 3.67 22.38 -24.74
C THR A 446 3.98 23.66 -25.49
N SER A 447 3.11 24.64 -25.40
CA SER A 447 3.36 25.94 -26.00
C SER A 447 2.47 27.03 -25.38
N HIS A 448 2.90 28.27 -25.54
CA HIS A 448 2.12 29.46 -25.15
C HIS A 448 1.64 30.30 -26.35
N TYR A 449 1.98 29.86 -27.57
CA TYR A 449 1.62 30.57 -28.79
C TYR A 449 0.13 30.40 -29.16
N GLN A 450 -0.50 31.49 -29.57
CA GLN A 450 -1.90 31.49 -29.99
C GLN A 450 -2.09 30.78 -31.33
N GLU A 451 -1.12 30.90 -32.24
CA GLU A 451 -1.10 30.31 -33.58
C GLU A 451 -1.19 28.77 -33.47
N LEU A 452 -0.46 28.13 -32.51
CA LEU A 452 -0.54 26.71 -32.29
C LEU A 452 -1.92 26.29 -31.77
N LYS A 453 -2.53 27.09 -30.87
CA LYS A 453 -3.90 26.82 -30.40
C LYS A 453 -4.90 26.83 -31.53
N LYS A 454 -4.82 27.83 -32.41
CA LYS A 454 -5.67 27.94 -33.59
C LYS A 454 -5.45 26.77 -34.55
N TYR A 455 -4.19 26.43 -34.81
CA TYR A 455 -3.81 25.32 -35.70
C TYR A 455 -4.40 24.00 -35.21
N ALA A 456 -4.28 23.68 -33.92
CA ALA A 456 -4.79 22.45 -33.34
C ALA A 456 -6.33 22.39 -33.26
N LEU A 457 -7.04 23.50 -33.42
CA LEU A 457 -8.51 23.50 -33.48
C LEU A 457 -9.04 23.13 -34.86
N VAL A 458 -8.31 23.46 -35.92
CA VAL A 458 -8.78 23.32 -37.30
C VAL A 458 -8.14 22.15 -38.05
N THR A 459 -7.01 21.65 -37.57
CA THR A 459 -6.23 20.62 -38.25
C THR A 459 -6.57 19.23 -37.70
N PRO A 460 -7.05 18.29 -38.54
CA PRO A 460 -7.26 16.91 -38.13
C PRO A 460 -5.97 16.26 -37.63
N GLY A 461 -6.09 15.36 -36.66
CA GLY A 461 -4.92 14.69 -36.02
C GLY A 461 -4.27 15.49 -34.91
N PHE A 462 -4.68 16.74 -34.69
CA PHE A 462 -4.23 17.58 -33.57
C PHE A 462 -5.34 17.81 -32.56
N LYS A 463 -4.98 17.94 -31.28
CA LYS A 463 -5.93 18.30 -30.23
C LYS A 463 -5.29 19.26 -29.23
N ASN A 464 -6.06 20.24 -28.78
CA ASN A 464 -5.62 21.11 -27.71
C ASN A 464 -5.89 20.45 -26.36
N ALA A 465 -5.04 20.76 -25.40
CA ALA A 465 -5.29 20.56 -23.96
C ALA A 465 -4.89 21.81 -23.19
N SER A 466 -5.45 21.97 -22.04
CA SER A 466 -5.06 23.04 -21.12
C SER A 466 -4.87 22.53 -19.70
N VAL A 467 -3.96 23.17 -18.99
CA VAL A 467 -3.87 23.00 -17.54
C VAL A 467 -4.75 24.05 -16.88
N GLU A 468 -5.60 23.60 -15.96
CA GLU A 468 -6.54 24.45 -15.26
C GLU A 468 -5.81 25.33 -14.25
N PHE A 469 -6.24 26.59 -14.11
CA PHE A 469 -5.70 27.54 -13.17
C PHE A 469 -6.85 28.24 -12.44
N ASP A 470 -6.83 28.16 -11.12
CA ASP A 470 -7.78 28.85 -10.25
C ASP A 470 -7.40 30.33 -10.13
N ILE A 471 -8.17 31.16 -10.81
CA ILE A 471 -7.98 32.62 -10.80
C ILE A 471 -8.43 33.22 -9.46
N GLU A 472 -9.36 32.57 -8.75
CA GLU A 472 -9.84 33.10 -7.46
C GLU A 472 -8.78 33.00 -6.38
N ASN A 473 -8.05 31.91 -6.33
CA ASN A 473 -6.99 31.63 -5.34
C ASN A 473 -5.58 31.87 -5.88
N LEU A 474 -5.42 32.24 -7.15
CA LEU A 474 -4.14 32.37 -7.87
C LEU A 474 -3.24 31.13 -7.73
N LYS A 475 -3.86 29.95 -7.79
CA LYS A 475 -3.16 28.67 -7.66
C LYS A 475 -3.44 27.76 -8.86
N PRO A 476 -2.43 27.00 -9.29
CA PRO A 476 -2.67 25.93 -10.26
C PRO A 476 -3.50 24.82 -9.61
N THR A 477 -4.45 24.27 -10.34
CA THR A 477 -5.18 23.06 -9.95
C THR A 477 -4.49 21.80 -10.45
N TYR A 478 -3.51 21.93 -11.36
CA TYR A 478 -2.77 20.86 -12.04
C TYR A 478 -3.64 19.89 -12.86
N ARG A 479 -4.92 20.20 -13.06
CA ARG A 479 -5.85 19.37 -13.85
C ARG A 479 -5.62 19.59 -15.33
N LEU A 480 -5.53 18.49 -16.09
CA LEU A 480 -5.41 18.52 -17.55
C LEU A 480 -6.80 18.37 -18.19
N LEU A 481 -7.20 19.35 -18.98
CA LEU A 481 -8.46 19.37 -19.70
C LEU A 481 -8.21 19.16 -21.19
N ILE A 482 -8.57 17.99 -21.71
CA ILE A 482 -8.37 17.64 -23.12
C ILE A 482 -9.45 18.25 -24.01
N GLY A 483 -9.03 18.75 -25.20
CA GLY A 483 -9.90 19.33 -26.23
C GLY A 483 -10.24 20.78 -26.00
N ILE A 484 -9.66 21.44 -25.03
CA ILE A 484 -9.87 22.84 -24.70
C ILE A 484 -8.53 23.56 -24.72
N PRO A 485 -8.34 24.61 -25.50
CA PRO A 485 -7.14 25.45 -25.41
C PRO A 485 -7.16 26.27 -24.12
N GLY A 486 -5.99 26.50 -23.55
CA GLY A 486 -5.85 27.32 -22.36
C GLY A 486 -6.15 28.80 -22.58
N LYS A 487 -6.78 29.41 -21.59
CA LYS A 487 -7.04 30.87 -21.57
C LYS A 487 -5.77 31.64 -21.23
N SER A 488 -5.67 32.83 -21.79
CA SER A 488 -4.69 33.82 -21.35
C SER A 488 -5.24 34.55 -20.11
N ASN A 489 -4.75 34.25 -18.94
CA ASN A 489 -5.27 34.85 -17.70
C ASN A 489 -4.41 36.02 -17.20
N ALA A 490 -3.48 36.54 -18.03
CA ALA A 490 -2.53 37.58 -17.63
C ALA A 490 -3.21 38.82 -17.02
N PHE A 491 -4.25 39.35 -17.63
CA PHE A 491 -4.96 40.54 -17.12
C PHE A 491 -5.70 40.26 -15.82
N ALA A 492 -6.37 39.09 -15.72
CA ALA A 492 -7.06 38.70 -14.49
C ALA A 492 -6.09 38.54 -13.32
N ILE A 493 -4.96 37.88 -13.56
CA ILE A 493 -3.88 37.71 -12.59
C ILE A 493 -3.29 39.04 -12.20
N SER A 494 -2.95 39.91 -13.17
CA SER A 494 -2.37 41.24 -12.91
C SER A 494 -3.30 42.14 -12.10
N ARG A 495 -4.60 42.10 -12.40
CA ARG A 495 -5.63 42.80 -11.61
C ARG A 495 -5.66 42.37 -10.18
N LYS A 496 -5.61 41.08 -9.95
CA LYS A 496 -5.67 40.51 -8.61
C LYS A 496 -4.38 40.71 -7.81
N LEU A 497 -3.25 40.81 -8.50
CA LEU A 497 -1.97 41.18 -7.89
C LEU A 497 -1.85 42.69 -7.58
N GLY A 498 -2.86 43.50 -7.99
CA GLY A 498 -2.94 44.90 -7.65
C GLY A 498 -2.33 45.84 -8.70
N LEU A 499 -2.12 45.38 -9.95
CA LEU A 499 -1.72 46.26 -11.03
C LEU A 499 -2.81 47.31 -11.27
N ASN A 500 -2.40 48.58 -11.52
CA ASN A 500 -3.32 49.68 -11.74
C ASN A 500 -4.29 49.38 -12.92
N GLU A 501 -5.58 49.54 -12.68
CA GLU A 501 -6.64 49.23 -13.65
C GLU A 501 -6.46 50.00 -14.97
N ALA A 502 -6.04 51.27 -14.92
CA ALA A 502 -5.75 52.08 -16.11
C ALA A 502 -4.69 51.43 -17.03
N ILE A 503 -3.69 50.76 -16.46
CA ILE A 503 -2.66 50.02 -17.23
C ILE A 503 -3.30 48.81 -17.91
N ILE A 504 -4.14 48.10 -17.16
CA ILE A 504 -4.81 46.88 -17.67
C ILE A 504 -5.79 47.25 -18.78
N GLU A 505 -6.60 48.30 -18.59
CA GLU A 505 -7.55 48.80 -19.60
C GLU A 505 -6.84 49.26 -20.88
N HIS A 506 -5.73 50.03 -20.70
CA HIS A 506 -4.93 50.46 -21.85
C HIS A 506 -4.32 49.25 -22.60
N ALA A 507 -3.73 48.30 -21.91
CA ALA A 507 -3.18 47.07 -22.51
C ALA A 507 -4.28 46.26 -23.21
N SER A 508 -5.46 46.14 -22.60
CA SER A 508 -6.61 45.43 -23.16
C SER A 508 -7.12 46.11 -24.46
N SER A 509 -7.08 47.43 -24.52
CA SER A 509 -7.50 48.21 -25.71
C SER A 509 -6.58 48.02 -26.92
N MET A 510 -5.35 47.54 -26.71
CA MET A 510 -4.37 47.28 -27.79
C MET A 510 -4.54 45.93 -28.46
N ILE A 511 -5.38 45.03 -27.89
CA ILE A 511 -5.62 43.70 -28.46
C ILE A 511 -6.68 43.78 -29.54
N ASP A 512 -6.45 43.14 -30.71
CA ASP A 512 -7.36 43.11 -31.83
C ASP A 512 -8.69 42.47 -31.46
N LYS A 513 -9.81 43.05 -31.95
CA LYS A 513 -11.17 42.56 -31.68
C LYS A 513 -11.43 41.13 -32.14
N GLU A 514 -10.77 40.64 -33.19
CA GLU A 514 -10.91 39.25 -33.65
C GLU A 514 -10.30 38.28 -32.64
N THR A 515 -9.19 38.66 -32.02
CA THR A 515 -8.55 37.89 -31.00
C THR A 515 -9.41 37.81 -29.71
N VAL A 516 -10.08 38.92 -29.35
CA VAL A 516 -11.00 38.97 -28.19
C VAL A 516 -12.23 38.08 -28.42
N ASN A 517 -12.83 38.12 -29.59
CA ASN A 517 -13.99 37.29 -29.94
C ASN A 517 -13.67 35.80 -29.90
N LEU A 518 -12.48 35.40 -30.36
CA LEU A 518 -12.02 34.01 -30.29
C LEU A 518 -11.78 33.58 -28.81
N GLU A 519 -11.15 34.42 -28.03
CA GLU A 519 -10.91 34.13 -26.59
C GLU A 519 -12.22 34.02 -25.81
N ASP A 520 -13.23 34.82 -26.10
CA ASP A 520 -14.56 34.74 -25.50
C ASP A 520 -15.30 33.46 -25.89
N LEU A 521 -15.20 33.01 -27.13
CA LEU A 521 -15.77 31.75 -27.59
C LEU A 521 -15.07 30.57 -26.95
N LEU A 522 -13.75 30.59 -26.88
CA LEU A 522 -12.93 29.60 -26.17
C LEU A 522 -13.24 29.56 -24.67
N LYS A 523 -13.55 30.74 -24.10
CA LYS A 523 -13.97 30.85 -22.68
C LYS A 523 -15.26 30.09 -22.43
N ASN A 524 -16.28 30.27 -23.27
CA ASN A 524 -17.55 29.59 -23.09
C ASN A 524 -17.40 28.07 -23.22
N ILE A 525 -16.63 27.59 -24.20
CA ILE A 525 -16.32 26.17 -24.39
C ILE A 525 -15.59 25.61 -23.19
N TYR A 526 -14.63 26.38 -22.65
CA TYR A 526 -13.89 25.96 -21.43
C TYR A 526 -14.82 25.82 -20.23
N ASP A 527 -15.65 26.83 -19.98
CA ASP A 527 -16.53 26.88 -18.81
C ASP A 527 -17.60 25.76 -18.87
N GLU A 528 -18.11 25.43 -20.03
CA GLU A 528 -19.04 24.30 -20.20
C GLU A 528 -18.36 22.95 -20.02
N LYS A 529 -17.17 22.77 -20.60
CA LYS A 529 -16.48 21.49 -20.50
C LYS A 529 -15.89 21.25 -19.11
N SER A 530 -15.41 22.28 -18.44
CA SER A 530 -14.99 22.20 -17.03
C SER A 530 -16.14 21.73 -16.13
N LYS A 531 -17.36 22.23 -16.37
CA LYS A 531 -18.56 21.75 -15.65
C LYS A 531 -18.84 20.27 -15.94
N ILE A 532 -18.75 19.86 -17.21
CA ILE A 532 -18.95 18.46 -17.62
C ILE A 532 -17.91 17.54 -16.96
N GLU A 533 -16.65 17.95 -16.93
CA GLU A 533 -15.60 17.18 -16.28
C GLU A 533 -15.80 17.07 -14.75
N ASP A 534 -16.27 18.15 -14.11
CA ASP A 534 -16.59 18.11 -12.69
C ASP A 534 -17.78 17.21 -12.37
N GLU A 535 -18.82 17.22 -13.24
CA GLU A 535 -19.95 16.30 -13.11
C GLU A 535 -19.53 14.85 -13.34
N LYS A 536 -18.68 14.60 -14.36
CA LYS A 536 -18.12 13.26 -14.64
C LYS A 536 -17.33 12.75 -13.43
N ARG A 537 -16.49 13.59 -12.84
CA ARG A 537 -15.71 13.23 -11.64
C ARG A 537 -16.61 12.91 -10.44
N ARG A 538 -17.63 13.74 -10.18
CA ARG A 538 -18.58 13.48 -9.09
C ARG A 538 -19.33 12.17 -9.30
N THR A 539 -19.72 11.89 -10.55
CA THR A 539 -20.38 10.64 -10.93
C THR A 539 -19.45 9.43 -10.74
N SER A 540 -18.18 9.56 -11.12
CA SER A 540 -17.18 8.50 -10.95
C SER A 540 -16.93 8.18 -9.48
N ILE A 541 -16.80 9.20 -8.62
CA ILE A 541 -16.62 9.01 -7.17
C ILE A 541 -17.88 8.32 -6.59
N ALA A 542 -19.07 8.80 -6.93
CA ALA A 542 -20.31 8.21 -6.45
C ALA A 542 -20.49 6.75 -6.93
N PHE A 543 -20.02 6.45 -8.15
CA PHE A 543 -20.03 5.09 -8.67
C PHE A 543 -19.06 4.17 -7.94
N ALA A 544 -17.84 4.64 -7.65
CA ALA A 544 -16.84 3.89 -6.87
C ALA A 544 -17.34 3.59 -5.45
N GLU A 545 -17.92 4.60 -4.78
CA GLU A 545 -18.53 4.42 -3.45
C GLU A 545 -19.70 3.42 -3.46
N ALA A 546 -20.53 3.49 -4.51
CA ALA A 546 -21.64 2.54 -4.68
C ALA A 546 -21.16 1.11 -4.93
N GLU A 547 -20.06 0.94 -5.65
CA GLU A 547 -19.47 -0.36 -5.93
C GLU A 547 -18.79 -0.96 -4.69
N GLU A 548 -18.11 -0.16 -3.91
CA GLU A 548 -17.53 -0.57 -2.63
C GLU A 548 -18.62 -1.00 -1.64
N LEU A 549 -19.68 -0.21 -1.54
CA LEU A 549 -20.84 -0.56 -0.71
C LEU A 549 -21.50 -1.86 -1.18
N ARG A 550 -21.61 -2.07 -2.49
CA ARG A 550 -22.14 -3.30 -3.07
C ARG A 550 -21.27 -4.52 -2.76
N LYS A 551 -19.93 -4.38 -2.83
CA LYS A 551 -18.99 -5.43 -2.43
C LYS A 551 -19.12 -5.75 -0.93
N SER A 552 -19.21 -4.73 -0.09
CA SER A 552 -19.41 -4.87 1.35
C SER A 552 -20.71 -5.62 1.68
N LEU A 553 -21.83 -5.22 1.06
CA LEU A 553 -23.12 -5.89 1.22
C LEU A 553 -23.09 -7.35 0.75
N LYS A 554 -22.40 -7.64 -0.36
CA LYS A 554 -22.25 -9.00 -0.85
C LYS A 554 -21.48 -9.90 0.12
N ASN A 555 -20.41 -9.36 0.73
CA ASN A 555 -19.63 -10.07 1.74
C ASN A 555 -20.45 -10.30 3.02
N GLN A 556 -21.19 -9.30 3.49
CA GLN A 556 -22.08 -9.45 4.64
C GLN A 556 -23.18 -10.49 4.39
N HIS A 557 -23.76 -10.49 3.19
CA HIS A 557 -24.78 -11.49 2.83
C HIS A 557 -24.19 -12.90 2.78
N PHE A 558 -22.94 -13.05 2.30
CA PHE A 558 -22.25 -14.33 2.30
C PHE A 558 -21.98 -14.83 3.73
N ASP A 559 -21.51 -13.93 4.63
CA ASP A 559 -21.26 -14.26 6.02
C ASP A 559 -22.53 -14.64 6.79
N VAL A 560 -23.64 -13.94 6.53
CA VAL A 560 -24.93 -14.28 7.12
C VAL A 560 -25.42 -15.64 6.63
N SER A 561 -25.33 -15.89 5.32
CA SER A 561 -25.73 -17.18 4.73
C SER A 561 -24.86 -18.35 5.22
N SER A 562 -23.56 -18.14 5.45
CA SER A 562 -22.68 -19.17 6.02
C SER A 562 -23.03 -19.48 7.48
N LYS A 563 -23.26 -18.47 8.29
CA LYS A 563 -23.69 -18.62 9.69
C LYS A 563 -25.06 -19.29 9.82
N GLU A 564 -25.99 -18.96 8.93
CA GLU A 564 -27.31 -19.61 8.89
C GLU A 564 -27.19 -21.12 8.59
N LYS A 565 -26.34 -21.49 7.61
CA LYS A 565 -26.08 -22.90 7.30
C LYS A 565 -25.43 -23.65 8.48
N GLU A 566 -24.52 -23.02 9.16
CA GLU A 566 -23.85 -23.59 10.34
C GLU A 566 -24.83 -23.78 11.51
N LEU A 567 -25.68 -22.78 11.78
CA LEU A 567 -26.74 -22.88 12.78
C LEU A 567 -27.74 -24.02 12.48
N ILE A 568 -28.14 -24.13 11.22
CA ILE A 568 -29.04 -25.23 10.80
C ILE A 568 -28.37 -26.60 10.94
N ALA A 569 -27.07 -26.69 10.60
CA ALA A 569 -26.31 -27.93 10.75
C ALA A 569 -26.18 -28.32 12.23
N ASN A 570 -25.84 -27.39 13.11
CA ASN A 570 -25.74 -27.63 14.54
C ASN A 570 -27.09 -28.02 15.15
N ALA A 571 -28.18 -27.34 14.79
CA ALA A 571 -29.53 -27.68 15.25
C ALA A 571 -29.97 -29.09 14.80
N LYS A 572 -29.62 -29.50 13.56
CA LYS A 572 -29.87 -30.86 13.09
C LYS A 572 -29.07 -31.90 13.85
N GLN A 573 -27.83 -31.59 14.21
CA GLN A 573 -26.99 -32.51 14.98
C GLN A 573 -27.52 -32.67 16.43
N GLU A 574 -27.93 -31.57 17.04
CA GLU A 574 -28.53 -31.58 18.37
C GLU A 574 -29.85 -32.33 18.43
N ALA A 575 -30.72 -32.10 17.44
CA ALA A 575 -31.99 -32.87 17.29
C ALA A 575 -31.75 -34.36 17.10
N LYS A 576 -30.71 -34.72 16.32
CA LYS A 576 -30.33 -36.12 16.14
C LYS A 576 -29.82 -36.76 17.43
N GLN A 577 -29.05 -36.04 18.23
CA GLN A 577 -28.57 -36.51 19.52
C GLN A 577 -29.73 -36.74 20.50
N ILE A 578 -30.65 -35.79 20.62
CA ILE A 578 -31.86 -35.91 21.46
C ILE A 578 -32.70 -37.13 21.08
N LEU A 579 -32.86 -37.43 19.76
CA LEU A 579 -33.57 -38.62 19.26
C LEU A 579 -32.85 -39.92 19.60
N LEU A 580 -31.50 -39.92 19.57
CA LEU A 580 -30.72 -41.09 19.96
C LEU A 580 -30.81 -41.39 21.46
N ASP A 581 -30.71 -40.34 22.29
CA ASP A 581 -30.83 -40.46 23.74
C ASP A 581 -32.27 -40.94 24.14
N ALA A 582 -33.30 -40.37 23.49
CA ALA A 582 -34.68 -40.83 23.69
C ALA A 582 -34.89 -42.28 23.30
N LYS A 583 -34.25 -42.72 22.18
CA LYS A 583 -34.30 -44.11 21.74
C LYS A 583 -33.58 -45.08 22.69
N GLU A 584 -32.43 -44.66 23.24
CA GLU A 584 -31.74 -45.48 24.24
C GLU A 584 -32.53 -45.61 25.53
N THR A 585 -33.11 -44.49 26.01
CA THR A 585 -33.99 -44.47 27.19
C THR A 585 -35.24 -45.38 26.96
N ALA A 586 -35.90 -45.29 25.81
CA ALA A 586 -37.02 -46.16 25.47
C ALA A 586 -36.62 -47.66 25.45
N ASN A 587 -35.42 -47.95 24.87
CA ASN A 587 -34.94 -49.33 24.81
C ASN A 587 -34.57 -49.88 26.21
N SER A 588 -34.03 -49.05 27.10
CA SER A 588 -33.77 -49.45 28.50
C SER A 588 -35.03 -49.78 29.25
N ILE A 589 -36.07 -48.91 29.12
CA ILE A 589 -37.39 -49.11 29.73
C ILE A 589 -38.08 -50.34 29.19
N ILE A 590 -37.99 -50.64 27.87
CA ILE A 590 -38.52 -51.87 27.28
C ILE A 590 -37.80 -53.11 27.87
N ARG A 591 -36.48 -53.09 27.99
CA ARG A 591 -35.74 -54.21 28.63
C ARG A 591 -36.13 -54.42 30.10
N ASP A 592 -36.34 -53.34 30.84
CA ASP A 592 -36.79 -53.42 32.22
C ASP A 592 -38.25 -53.91 32.34
N MET A 593 -39.09 -53.69 31.34
CA MET A 593 -40.45 -54.23 31.25
C MET A 593 -40.45 -55.73 30.94
N ASP A 594 -39.59 -56.22 30.06
CA ASP A 594 -39.50 -57.63 29.66
C ASP A 594 -39.02 -58.51 30.83
N HIS A 595 -38.34 -57.96 31.84
CA HIS A 595 -37.86 -58.70 33.03
C HIS A 595 -38.83 -58.66 34.21
N THR A 596 -40.04 -58.06 34.08
CA THR A 596 -40.94 -57.90 35.24
C THR A 596 -42.35 -58.51 35.01
N ASN A 597 -42.60 -59.64 35.73
CA ASN A 597 -43.89 -60.33 35.75
C ASN A 597 -44.90 -59.75 36.76
N SER A 598 -44.93 -58.51 37.08
CA SER A 598 -45.83 -57.88 38.05
C SER A 598 -46.43 -56.58 37.54
N ALA A 599 -47.77 -56.53 37.45
CA ALA A 599 -48.52 -55.35 36.99
C ALA A 599 -48.26 -54.05 37.76
N SER A 600 -47.84 -54.16 39.03
CA SER A 600 -47.51 -53.00 39.89
C SER A 600 -46.19 -52.33 39.52
N LYS A 601 -45.20 -53.10 39.03
CA LYS A 601 -43.94 -52.56 38.58
C LYS A 601 -44.04 -51.95 37.17
N ALA A 602 -44.88 -52.52 36.28
CA ALA A 602 -45.12 -51.96 34.97
C ALA A 602 -45.80 -50.58 35.05
N ASN A 603 -46.67 -50.37 36.00
CA ASN A 603 -47.27 -49.01 36.23
C ASN A 603 -46.29 -48.01 36.79
N LYS A 604 -45.30 -48.41 37.59
CA LYS A 604 -44.22 -47.52 38.07
C LYS A 604 -43.27 -47.16 36.95
N LEU A 605 -42.95 -48.09 36.01
CA LEU A 605 -42.14 -47.81 34.85
C LEU A 605 -42.86 -46.93 33.83
N ARG A 606 -44.18 -47.08 33.66
CA ARG A 606 -44.99 -46.20 32.80
C ARG A 606 -45.06 -44.77 33.35
N ASN A 607 -45.15 -44.60 34.68
CA ASN A 607 -45.12 -43.28 35.30
C ASN A 607 -43.71 -42.63 35.16
N LYS A 608 -42.61 -43.40 35.28
CA LYS A 608 -41.28 -42.92 35.00
C LYS A 608 -41.12 -42.45 33.56
N LEU A 609 -41.67 -43.22 32.60
CA LEU A 609 -41.66 -42.83 31.18
C LEU A 609 -42.42 -41.52 30.96
N ASN A 610 -43.58 -41.39 31.59
CA ASN A 610 -44.35 -40.15 31.50
C ASN A 610 -43.67 -38.95 32.17
N ASP A 611 -42.93 -39.18 33.27
CA ASP A 611 -42.16 -38.13 33.95
C ASP A 611 -40.95 -37.71 33.12
N GLU A 612 -40.27 -38.64 32.44
CA GLU A 612 -39.17 -38.31 31.50
C GLU A 612 -39.68 -37.67 30.21
N ILE A 613 -40.79 -38.09 29.64
CA ILE A 613 -41.43 -37.42 28.51
C ILE A 613 -41.88 -36.01 28.91
N SER A 614 -42.39 -35.80 30.10
CA SER A 614 -42.76 -34.47 30.58
C SER A 614 -41.54 -33.57 30.86
N SER A 615 -40.42 -34.14 31.33
CA SER A 615 -39.16 -33.41 31.48
C SER A 615 -38.54 -32.98 30.12
N LEU A 616 -38.63 -33.87 29.12
CA LEU A 616 -38.22 -33.57 27.71
C LEU A 616 -39.16 -32.56 27.05
N SER A 617 -40.48 -32.58 27.39
CA SER A 617 -41.41 -31.57 26.85
C SER A 617 -41.26 -30.19 27.53
N GLY A 618 -40.70 -30.12 28.74
CA GLY A 618 -40.36 -28.87 29.42
C GLY A 618 -39.15 -28.14 28.81
N LEU A 619 -38.26 -28.84 28.11
CA LEU A 619 -37.16 -28.27 27.36
C LEU A 619 -37.54 -27.78 25.95
N GLY A 620 -38.77 -28.10 25.50
CA GLY A 620 -39.27 -27.80 24.15
C GLY A 620 -40.12 -26.54 24.00
N THR A 621 -40.31 -25.76 25.07
CA THR A 621 -41.12 -24.52 24.99
C THR A 621 -40.30 -23.24 24.86
N ALA A 622 -38.97 -23.35 24.64
CA ALA A 622 -38.13 -22.24 24.19
C ALA A 622 -37.61 -22.55 22.78
N GLY A 623 -38.46 -22.47 21.78
CA GLY A 623 -38.08 -22.38 20.37
C GLY A 623 -38.06 -23.67 19.60
N VAL A 624 -39.22 -24.24 19.20
CA VAL A 624 -39.43 -24.83 17.85
C VAL A 624 -40.95 -24.86 17.58
N ALA A 625 -41.45 -23.85 16.99
CA ALA A 625 -42.63 -23.92 16.16
C ALA A 625 -42.15 -23.93 14.72
N GLY A 626 -42.06 -25.12 14.09
CA GLY A 626 -41.64 -25.19 12.72
C GLY A 626 -41.59 -26.60 12.16
N GLY A 627 -42.72 -27.13 11.85
CA GLY A 627 -42.82 -28.40 11.11
C GLY A 627 -44.21 -28.67 10.56
N ASN A 628 -44.35 -28.44 9.28
CA ASN A 628 -45.41 -28.83 8.36
C ASN A 628 -46.63 -27.88 8.22
N GLY A 629 -46.74 -27.37 7.05
CA GLY A 629 -47.94 -26.82 6.46
C GLY A 629 -47.71 -25.46 5.87
N LEU A 630 -47.53 -25.46 4.55
CA LEU A 630 -47.77 -24.26 3.73
C LEU A 630 -49.13 -23.66 4.12
N ASN A 631 -49.09 -22.64 4.95
CA ASN A 631 -50.16 -21.66 4.99
C ASN A 631 -49.51 -20.30 5.32
N ALA A 632 -49.63 -19.42 4.34
CA ALA A 632 -49.34 -18.00 4.45
C ALA A 632 -50.17 -17.44 5.62
N GLY A 633 -49.52 -16.71 6.51
CA GLY A 633 -50.26 -15.87 7.37
C GLY A 633 -49.62 -15.62 8.70
N ASN A 634 -49.45 -14.39 8.95
CA ASN A 634 -49.17 -13.66 10.18
C ASN A 634 -47.66 -13.41 10.45
N ILE A 635 -47.13 -12.51 9.65
CA ILE A 635 -46.15 -11.55 10.16
C ILE A 635 -46.92 -10.68 11.10
N GLU A 636 -46.56 -10.66 12.38
CA GLU A 636 -47.06 -9.69 13.33
C GLU A 636 -46.79 -8.30 12.75
N LEU A 637 -47.89 -7.61 12.47
CA LEU A 637 -47.89 -6.24 11.98
C LEU A 637 -47.36 -5.33 13.11
N PRO A 638 -46.50 -4.35 12.80
CA PRO A 638 -46.13 -3.36 13.78
C PRO A 638 -47.41 -2.66 14.31
N ASP A 639 -47.54 -2.46 15.62
CA ASP A 639 -48.69 -1.91 16.37
C ASP A 639 -49.21 -0.53 15.92
N ASN A 640 -48.88 -0.07 14.74
CA ASN A 640 -49.18 1.26 14.22
C ASN A 640 -49.86 1.33 12.85
N LEU A 641 -50.34 0.22 12.29
CA LEU A 641 -51.04 0.23 11.00
C LEU A 641 -52.57 0.34 11.21
N LEU A 642 -53.18 1.28 10.47
CA LEU A 642 -54.65 1.39 10.36
C LEU A 642 -55.20 0.19 9.54
N PRO A 643 -56.51 -0.10 9.60
CA PRO A 643 -57.10 -1.25 8.92
C PRO A 643 -56.86 -1.26 7.41
N PRO A 644 -56.87 -2.45 6.75
CA PRO A 644 -56.68 -2.55 5.28
C PRO A 644 -57.79 -1.76 4.57
N ILE A 645 -57.39 -1.07 3.50
CA ILE A 645 -58.29 -0.19 2.74
C ILE A 645 -59.32 -1.04 1.99
N LYS A 646 -60.59 -0.68 2.07
CA LYS A 646 -61.64 -1.32 1.30
C LYS A 646 -61.53 -0.98 -0.19
N ARG A 647 -61.85 -1.91 -1.05
CA ARG A 647 -61.74 -1.79 -2.53
C ARG A 647 -62.46 -0.57 -3.07
N GLU A 648 -63.55 -0.16 -2.44
CA GLU A 648 -64.43 0.95 -2.81
C GLU A 648 -63.82 2.34 -2.53
N ASP A 649 -62.83 2.39 -1.63
CA ASP A 649 -62.24 3.64 -1.16
C ASP A 649 -60.92 3.97 -1.91
N ILE A 650 -60.40 3.07 -2.77
CA ILE A 650 -59.17 3.28 -3.50
C ILE A 650 -59.44 4.13 -4.73
N LYS A 651 -59.03 5.41 -4.64
CA LYS A 651 -59.13 6.38 -5.74
C LYS A 651 -57.74 7.00 -6.03
N PRO A 652 -57.47 7.42 -7.30
CA PRO A 652 -56.26 8.19 -7.60
C PRO A 652 -56.15 9.43 -6.72
N GLY A 653 -54.99 9.63 -6.09
CA GLY A 653 -54.68 10.68 -5.11
C GLY A 653 -54.80 10.25 -3.64
N LEU A 654 -55.19 9.02 -3.35
CA LEU A 654 -55.25 8.51 -1.98
C LEU A 654 -53.84 8.19 -1.45
N ASN A 655 -53.50 8.67 -0.27
CA ASN A 655 -52.26 8.32 0.42
C ASN A 655 -52.44 6.95 1.09
N VAL A 656 -51.55 6.04 0.82
CA VAL A 656 -51.58 4.66 1.27
C VAL A 656 -50.21 4.24 1.78
N TYR A 657 -50.20 3.37 2.79
CA TYR A 657 -49.00 2.71 3.23
C TYR A 657 -48.85 1.37 2.49
N VAL A 658 -47.71 1.16 1.88
CA VAL A 658 -47.39 -0.06 1.06
C VAL A 658 -46.60 -1.02 1.93
N ASN A 659 -47.23 -2.08 2.43
CA ASN A 659 -46.64 -3.03 3.39
C ASN A 659 -45.40 -3.74 2.89
N ASN A 660 -45.39 -4.13 1.63
CA ASN A 660 -44.22 -4.83 1.01
C ASN A 660 -42.98 -3.94 0.88
N LEU A 661 -43.11 -2.63 1.04
CA LEU A 661 -42.03 -1.66 0.89
C LEU A 661 -41.74 -0.89 2.18
N GLY A 662 -42.62 -1.04 3.19
CA GLY A 662 -42.48 -0.35 4.45
C GLY A 662 -42.52 1.19 4.31
N SER A 663 -43.23 1.74 3.32
CA SER A 663 -43.22 3.18 3.01
C SER A 663 -44.54 3.69 2.47
N ASP A 664 -44.78 4.99 2.67
CA ASP A 664 -45.98 5.68 2.19
C ASP A 664 -45.89 5.96 0.71
N GLY A 665 -47.02 5.90 0.04
CA GLY A 665 -47.16 6.20 -1.37
C GLY A 665 -48.50 6.81 -1.72
N VAL A 666 -48.63 7.29 -2.95
CA VAL A 666 -49.87 7.88 -3.47
C VAL A 666 -50.42 7.03 -4.61
N VAL A 667 -51.68 6.68 -4.57
CA VAL A 667 -52.35 5.94 -5.63
C VAL A 667 -52.47 6.83 -6.89
N VAL A 668 -51.94 6.32 -8.03
CA VAL A 668 -51.90 7.08 -9.28
C VAL A 668 -52.89 6.61 -10.35
N SER A 669 -53.39 5.35 -10.24
CA SER A 669 -54.35 4.79 -11.23
C SER A 669 -55.54 4.16 -10.56
N ASN A 670 -56.59 3.95 -11.36
CA ASN A 670 -57.74 3.14 -10.92
C ASN A 670 -57.36 1.65 -10.83
N ILE A 671 -58.13 0.88 -10.13
CA ILE A 671 -57.90 -0.56 -9.90
C ILE A 671 -57.98 -1.31 -11.23
N SER A 672 -56.93 -2.08 -11.52
CA SER A 672 -56.87 -2.97 -12.71
C SER A 672 -57.74 -4.24 -12.53
N LYS A 673 -58.05 -4.91 -13.65
CA LYS A 673 -58.81 -6.20 -13.63
C LYS A 673 -58.13 -7.27 -12.76
N ASP A 674 -56.81 -7.16 -12.55
CA ASP A 674 -55.98 -8.11 -11.80
C ASP A 674 -55.82 -7.79 -10.33
N ASN A 675 -56.73 -6.95 -9.72
CA ASN A 675 -56.69 -6.48 -8.37
C ASN A 675 -55.41 -5.74 -7.94
N THR A 676 -54.72 -5.14 -8.92
CA THR A 676 -53.53 -4.31 -8.70
C THR A 676 -53.84 -2.82 -8.95
N VAL A 677 -53.07 -1.94 -8.30
CA VAL A 677 -53.12 -0.51 -8.51
C VAL A 677 -51.72 0.06 -8.64
N GLN A 678 -51.55 1.11 -9.44
CA GLN A 678 -50.26 1.79 -9.49
C GLN A 678 -50.17 2.79 -8.34
N VAL A 679 -49.11 2.64 -7.55
CA VAL A 679 -48.80 3.51 -6.41
C VAL A 679 -47.46 4.18 -6.71
N GLN A 680 -47.37 5.46 -6.48
CA GLN A 680 -46.15 6.23 -6.56
C GLN A 680 -45.55 6.35 -5.17
N VAL A 681 -44.36 5.78 -4.98
CA VAL A 681 -43.56 5.86 -3.77
C VAL A 681 -42.31 6.68 -4.13
N GLY A 682 -42.22 7.90 -3.61
CA GLY A 682 -41.16 8.84 -4.01
C GLY A 682 -41.23 9.16 -5.51
N ILE A 683 -40.16 8.89 -6.24
CA ILE A 683 -40.05 9.11 -7.72
C ILE A 683 -40.43 7.87 -8.55
N MET A 684 -40.69 6.73 -7.93
CA MET A 684 -40.98 5.46 -8.61
C MET A 684 -42.47 5.15 -8.64
N LYS A 685 -42.96 4.72 -9.79
CA LYS A 685 -44.32 4.20 -9.96
C LYS A 685 -44.29 2.71 -10.12
N MET A 686 -45.04 1.98 -9.28
CA MET A 686 -45.08 0.52 -9.30
C MET A 686 -46.47 -0.02 -9.15
N LYS A 687 -46.69 -1.26 -9.64
CA LYS A 687 -47.95 -1.98 -9.45
C LYS A 687 -47.92 -2.72 -8.12
N VAL A 688 -48.94 -2.49 -7.26
CA VAL A 688 -49.09 -3.08 -5.94
C VAL A 688 -50.45 -3.77 -5.86
N ASP A 689 -50.49 -4.93 -5.27
CA ASP A 689 -51.75 -5.65 -5.00
C ASP A 689 -52.49 -4.93 -3.87
N ILE A 690 -53.84 -4.82 -4.00
CA ILE A 690 -54.70 -4.12 -3.05
C ILE A 690 -54.54 -4.69 -1.64
N LYS A 691 -54.27 -5.98 -1.48
CA LYS A 691 -54.09 -6.61 -0.17
C LYS A 691 -52.92 -6.06 0.63
N ASN A 692 -51.97 -5.40 -0.01
CA ASN A 692 -50.76 -4.85 0.59
C ASN A 692 -50.87 -3.33 0.85
N LEU A 693 -52.06 -2.75 0.74
CA LEU A 693 -52.32 -1.32 0.94
C LEU A 693 -53.11 -1.11 2.26
N TYR A 694 -52.59 -0.23 3.08
CA TYR A 694 -53.16 0.19 4.36
C TYR A 694 -53.37 1.70 4.38
N GLU A 695 -54.27 2.20 5.21
CA GLU A 695 -54.44 3.64 5.37
C GLU A 695 -53.19 4.27 5.97
N ALA A 696 -52.71 5.38 5.38
CA ALA A 696 -51.61 6.14 5.92
C ALA A 696 -52.14 7.05 7.04
N LYS A 697 -51.48 7.12 8.20
CA LYS A 697 -51.85 8.07 9.27
C LYS A 697 -51.73 9.50 8.75
N SER A 698 -52.85 10.20 8.63
CA SER A 698 -52.88 11.62 8.35
C SER A 698 -52.28 12.40 9.53
N SER A 699 -51.07 12.91 9.41
CA SER A 699 -50.63 14.04 10.22
C SER A 699 -51.40 15.27 9.72
N GLY A 700 -52.38 15.71 10.51
CA GLY A 700 -53.23 16.83 10.12
C GLY A 700 -52.43 18.12 9.90
N HIS A 701 -52.50 18.60 8.70
CA HIS A 701 -52.41 20.02 8.35
C HIS A 701 -53.37 20.30 7.23
N SER A 702 -54.50 20.90 7.58
CA SER A 702 -55.43 21.53 6.68
C SER A 702 -54.73 22.70 5.96
N SER A 703 -54.67 22.66 4.63
CA SER A 703 -54.38 23.83 3.84
C SER A 703 -55.48 24.04 2.83
N SER A 704 -56.28 25.05 3.06
CA SER A 704 -57.21 25.66 2.13
C SER A 704 -56.44 26.33 0.95
N ALA A 705 -56.90 26.04 -0.22
CA ALA A 705 -56.44 26.67 -1.46
C ALA A 705 -56.84 28.15 -1.51
N THR A 706 -55.95 29.04 -1.79
CA THR A 706 -56.26 30.33 -2.42
C THR A 706 -55.05 30.75 -3.31
N ASN A 707 -55.42 31.10 -4.51
CA ASN A 707 -54.54 31.68 -5.57
C ASN A 707 -53.93 33.02 -5.15
N GLY A 708 -52.68 33.24 -5.50
CA GLY A 708 -52.07 34.57 -5.42
C GLY A 708 -50.63 34.58 -5.92
N LYS A 709 -50.44 35.29 -7.00
CA LYS A 709 -49.16 35.58 -7.72
C LYS A 709 -48.21 36.43 -6.87
N THR A 710 -46.92 36.22 -7.14
CA THR A 710 -45.80 37.20 -7.20
C THR A 710 -44.89 37.32 -5.98
N ASN A 711 -43.62 37.22 -6.38
CA ASN A 711 -42.36 37.89 -5.94
C ASN A 711 -41.45 37.27 -4.88
N ILE A 712 -40.35 36.76 -5.40
CA ILE A 712 -38.93 37.05 -5.10
C ILE A 712 -38.60 37.52 -3.65
N GLY A 713 -37.78 36.73 -2.98
CA GLY A 713 -37.02 37.18 -1.83
C GLY A 713 -36.57 36.04 -0.89
N SER A 714 -35.36 35.58 -1.12
CA SER A 714 -34.37 34.95 -0.22
C SER A 714 -34.86 34.57 1.19
N SER A 715 -34.81 33.31 1.48
CA SER A 715 -34.32 32.67 2.70
C SER A 715 -34.92 31.27 2.86
N SER A 716 -34.38 30.29 2.23
CA SER A 716 -34.68 28.88 2.52
C SER A 716 -33.80 28.40 3.68
N LYS A 717 -34.33 28.38 4.86
CA LYS A 717 -33.80 27.58 5.96
C LYS A 717 -34.26 26.13 5.78
N ILE A 718 -33.33 25.34 5.45
CA ILE A 718 -33.08 23.92 5.74
C ILE A 718 -34.01 23.33 6.84
N LEU A 719 -34.92 22.45 6.44
CA LEU A 719 -35.47 21.40 7.27
C LEU A 719 -35.53 20.10 6.44
N GLY A 720 -34.50 19.27 6.56
CA GLY A 720 -34.43 18.01 5.82
C GLY A 720 -33.17 17.19 6.03
N SER A 721 -32.27 17.53 7.00
CA SER A 721 -30.99 16.85 7.14
C SER A 721 -30.80 16.08 8.48
N ALA A 722 -31.74 16.10 9.38
CA ALA A 722 -31.60 15.47 10.69
C ALA A 722 -31.66 13.92 10.65
N SER A 723 -32.39 13.34 9.70
CA SER A 723 -32.55 11.88 9.64
C SER A 723 -31.43 11.14 8.93
N PHE A 724 -30.69 11.81 8.03
CA PHE A 724 -29.54 11.20 7.33
C PHE A 724 -28.24 11.25 8.13
N LYS A 725 -28.08 12.25 9.01
CA LYS A 725 -26.88 12.38 9.85
C LYS A 725 -26.82 11.36 10.99
N ALA A 726 -27.95 10.89 11.47
CA ALA A 726 -28.04 9.95 12.59
C ALA A 726 -27.44 8.56 12.27
N GLN A 727 -27.29 8.19 11.01
CA GLN A 727 -26.72 6.90 10.60
C GLN A 727 -25.21 6.92 10.28
N THR A 728 -24.55 8.09 10.28
CA THR A 728 -23.16 8.26 9.86
C THR A 728 -22.20 8.72 10.95
N VAL A 729 -22.69 9.11 12.14
CA VAL A 729 -21.84 9.58 13.24
C VAL A 729 -21.19 8.40 13.95
N LYS A 730 -19.86 8.31 13.91
CA LYS A 730 -19.08 7.27 14.62
C LYS A 730 -19.07 7.56 16.13
N PRO A 731 -19.09 6.53 17.01
CA PRO A 731 -19.05 6.71 18.47
C PRO A 731 -17.68 7.15 19.00
N GLU A 732 -16.72 7.38 18.13
CA GLU A 732 -15.35 7.74 18.48
C GLU A 732 -14.79 8.77 17.50
N ILE A 733 -14.08 9.79 18.06
CA ILE A 733 -13.33 10.78 17.29
C ILE A 733 -11.86 10.77 17.70
N ASN A 734 -10.97 10.86 16.69
CA ASN A 734 -9.53 10.89 16.90
C ASN A 734 -8.99 12.30 16.65
N VAL A 735 -8.32 12.87 17.68
CA VAL A 735 -7.69 14.19 17.67
C VAL A 735 -6.19 14.12 18.00
N LEU A 736 -5.55 12.97 17.73
CA LEU A 736 -4.12 12.78 17.94
C LEU A 736 -3.31 13.74 17.06
N GLY A 737 -2.28 14.33 17.64
CA GLY A 737 -1.36 15.21 16.92
C GLY A 737 -1.84 16.66 16.73
N LEU A 738 -3.08 16.99 17.11
CA LEU A 738 -3.61 18.35 17.04
C LEU A 738 -3.22 19.16 18.28
N THR A 739 -3.17 20.48 18.11
CA THR A 739 -3.10 21.41 19.23
C THR A 739 -4.46 21.57 19.90
N VAL A 740 -4.50 22.15 21.12
CA VAL A 740 -5.77 22.37 21.84
C VAL A 740 -6.73 23.26 21.04
N ASP A 741 -6.19 24.30 20.41
CA ASP A 741 -6.96 25.30 19.66
C ASP A 741 -7.54 24.73 18.36
N GLU A 742 -6.88 23.73 17.77
CA GLU A 742 -7.37 23.01 16.60
C GLU A 742 -8.37 21.90 16.96
N ALA A 743 -8.16 21.23 18.10
CA ALA A 743 -8.99 20.11 18.52
C ALA A 743 -10.36 20.56 19.05
N VAL A 744 -10.43 21.68 19.78
CA VAL A 744 -11.69 22.14 20.40
C VAL A 744 -12.81 22.41 19.40
N PRO A 745 -12.60 23.12 18.26
CA PRO A 745 -13.65 23.35 17.27
C PRO A 745 -14.16 22.05 16.62
N ILE A 746 -13.25 21.08 16.43
CA ILE A 746 -13.59 19.77 15.84
C ILE A 746 -14.45 18.96 16.82
N ILE A 747 -14.08 18.96 18.10
CA ILE A 747 -14.81 18.27 19.17
C ILE A 747 -16.17 18.92 19.40
N ASP A 748 -16.27 20.25 19.34
CA ASP A 748 -17.51 20.99 19.49
C ASP A 748 -18.54 20.58 18.45
N LYS A 749 -18.12 20.59 17.17
CA LYS A 749 -18.97 20.13 16.07
C LYS A 749 -19.35 18.66 16.20
N TYR A 750 -18.42 17.82 16.64
CA TYR A 750 -18.67 16.38 16.81
C TYR A 750 -19.69 16.14 17.95
N ILE A 751 -19.62 16.87 19.06
CA ILE A 751 -20.57 16.78 20.15
C ILE A 751 -21.98 17.21 19.70
N ASP A 752 -22.08 18.28 18.90
CA ASP A 752 -23.35 18.71 18.31
C ASP A 752 -23.95 17.63 17.39
N ASP A 753 -23.14 17.04 16.53
CA ASP A 753 -23.55 15.97 15.62
C ASP A 753 -23.99 14.71 16.42
N CYS A 754 -23.25 14.33 17.47
CA CYS A 754 -23.59 13.21 18.35
C CYS A 754 -24.86 13.47 19.18
N PHE A 755 -25.06 14.70 19.66
CA PHE A 755 -26.29 15.10 20.39
C PHE A 755 -27.53 15.02 19.48
N MET A 756 -27.39 15.51 18.23
CA MET A 756 -28.44 15.41 17.21
C MET A 756 -28.75 13.96 16.81
N ALA A 757 -27.74 13.10 16.82
CA ALA A 757 -27.85 11.67 16.52
C ALA A 757 -28.32 10.84 17.73
N LYS A 758 -28.50 11.43 18.90
CA LYS A 758 -28.78 10.75 20.17
C LYS A 758 -27.81 9.65 20.55
N LEU A 759 -26.52 9.90 20.29
CA LEU A 759 -25.42 8.96 20.50
C LEU A 759 -24.68 9.30 21.79
N SER A 760 -24.77 8.44 22.81
CA SER A 760 -24.05 8.55 24.09
C SER A 760 -23.88 7.15 24.69
N PRO A 761 -22.73 6.82 25.30
CA PRO A 761 -21.52 7.62 25.45
C PRO A 761 -20.65 7.68 24.17
N ILE A 762 -19.82 8.72 24.04
CA ILE A 762 -18.88 8.92 22.94
C ILE A 762 -17.44 8.92 23.45
N ARG A 763 -16.47 8.63 22.58
CA ARG A 763 -15.05 8.56 22.91
C ARG A 763 -14.24 9.59 22.13
N ILE A 764 -13.35 10.31 22.84
CA ILE A 764 -12.42 11.28 22.26
C ILE A 764 -11.00 10.75 22.50
N VAL A 765 -10.31 10.37 21.42
CA VAL A 765 -8.95 9.83 21.45
C VAL A 765 -7.96 10.97 21.27
N HIS A 766 -7.17 11.27 22.31
CA HIS A 766 -6.21 12.39 22.33
C HIS A 766 -4.76 11.95 22.62
N GLY A 767 -4.57 10.66 22.92
CA GLY A 767 -3.25 10.09 23.22
C GLY A 767 -2.75 10.38 24.65
N LYS A 768 -1.71 9.67 25.05
CA LYS A 768 -1.10 9.82 26.38
C LYS A 768 -0.18 11.05 26.46
N GLY A 769 0.62 11.36 25.47
CA GLY A 769 1.56 12.49 25.30
C GLY A 769 1.92 13.25 26.60
N THR A 770 2.20 14.55 26.51
CA THR A 770 2.48 15.42 27.68
C THR A 770 1.23 15.72 28.53
N GLY A 771 0.06 15.31 28.08
CA GLY A 771 -1.21 15.57 28.74
C GLY A 771 -1.78 16.99 28.55
N ALA A 772 -1.13 17.84 27.76
CA ALA A 772 -1.62 19.19 27.48
C ALA A 772 -2.94 19.18 26.72
N LEU A 773 -3.05 18.37 25.66
CA LEU A 773 -4.28 18.20 24.88
C LEU A 773 -5.43 17.65 25.73
N ARG A 774 -5.18 16.64 26.54
CA ARG A 774 -6.16 16.09 27.48
C ARG A 774 -6.70 17.16 28.45
N LYS A 775 -5.80 17.94 29.05
CA LYS A 775 -6.22 19.00 29.99
C LYS A 775 -7.02 20.10 29.29
N GLY A 776 -6.66 20.44 28.05
CA GLY A 776 -7.39 21.41 27.23
C GLY A 776 -8.80 20.92 26.91
N ILE A 777 -8.93 19.68 26.42
CA ILE A 777 -10.21 19.05 26.09
C ILE A 777 -11.10 18.94 27.33
N GLN A 778 -10.58 18.48 28.46
CA GLN A 778 -11.34 18.36 29.70
C GLN A 778 -11.82 19.72 30.26
N ARG A 779 -11.04 20.78 30.05
CA ARG A 779 -11.47 22.15 30.40
C ARG A 779 -12.63 22.59 29.53
N TYR A 780 -12.56 22.33 28.21
CA TYR A 780 -13.63 22.62 27.27
C TYR A 780 -14.90 21.83 27.59
N LEU A 781 -14.81 20.54 27.84
CA LEU A 781 -15.97 19.67 28.16
C LEU A 781 -16.72 20.11 29.40
N LYS A 782 -16.04 20.71 30.39
CA LYS A 782 -16.70 21.30 31.60
C LYS A 782 -17.60 22.49 31.27
N THR A 783 -17.34 23.17 30.17
CA THR A 783 -18.10 24.39 29.80
C THR A 783 -19.15 24.10 28.71
N ASN A 784 -19.14 22.96 28.12
CA ASN A 784 -20.05 22.58 27.03
C ASN A 784 -21.44 22.19 27.63
N LYS A 785 -22.52 22.79 27.12
CA LYS A 785 -23.90 22.63 27.61
C LYS A 785 -24.50 21.25 27.35
N PHE A 786 -23.99 20.51 26.34
CA PHE A 786 -24.53 19.21 25.96
C PHE A 786 -23.87 18.05 26.71
N VAL A 787 -22.79 18.29 27.44
CA VAL A 787 -22.06 17.28 28.19
C VAL A 787 -22.68 17.12 29.58
N ASP A 788 -23.01 15.89 29.96
CA ASP A 788 -23.46 15.53 31.28
C ASP A 788 -22.28 15.21 32.19
N SER A 789 -21.42 14.26 31.77
CA SER A 789 -20.26 13.87 32.53
C SER A 789 -19.15 13.38 31.59
N PHE A 790 -17.92 13.34 32.07
CA PHE A 790 -16.80 12.74 31.35
C PHE A 790 -15.82 12.09 32.31
N ARG A 791 -15.17 11.01 31.85
CA ARG A 791 -14.15 10.26 32.60
C ARG A 791 -12.99 9.84 31.70
N PRO A 792 -11.80 9.53 32.24
CA PRO A 792 -10.77 8.82 31.47
C PRO A 792 -11.27 7.42 31.08
N GLY A 793 -10.73 6.87 29.98
CA GLY A 793 -11.01 5.50 29.58
C GLY A 793 -10.51 4.49 30.60
N THR A 794 -11.18 3.34 30.69
CA THR A 794 -10.80 2.18 31.49
C THR A 794 -9.93 1.22 30.70
N PHE A 795 -9.47 0.14 31.32
CA PHE A 795 -8.70 -0.91 30.63
C PHE A 795 -9.53 -1.48 29.46
N GLY A 796 -8.97 -1.45 28.24
CA GLY A 796 -9.68 -1.80 26.99
C GLY A 796 -10.36 -0.64 26.26
N GLU A 797 -10.52 0.55 26.87
CA GLU A 797 -11.06 1.76 26.24
C GLU A 797 -10.00 2.78 25.83
N GLY A 798 -8.71 2.46 26.00
CA GLY A 798 -7.57 3.34 25.69
C GLY A 798 -7.00 4.11 26.89
N GLU A 799 -7.47 3.81 28.11
CA GLU A 799 -6.94 4.32 29.39
C GLU A 799 -6.78 5.85 29.43
N MET A 800 -5.58 6.33 29.80
CA MET A 800 -5.25 7.77 29.90
C MET A 800 -5.15 8.49 28.54
N GLY A 801 -5.21 7.75 27.41
CA GLY A 801 -5.17 8.32 26.06
C GLY A 801 -6.55 8.66 25.49
N VAL A 802 -7.64 8.32 26.20
CA VAL A 802 -9.03 8.51 25.76
C VAL A 802 -9.84 9.19 26.86
N THR A 803 -10.75 10.09 26.48
CA THR A 803 -11.77 10.65 27.36
C THR A 803 -13.14 10.17 26.88
N VAL A 804 -13.87 9.48 27.73
CA VAL A 804 -15.24 9.03 27.49
C VAL A 804 -16.19 10.11 27.99
N VAL A 805 -17.14 10.52 27.14
CA VAL A 805 -18.06 11.64 27.41
C VAL A 805 -19.48 11.13 27.30
N SER A 806 -20.28 11.40 28.33
CA SER A 806 -21.73 11.18 28.34
C SER A 806 -22.47 12.49 28.05
N LEU A 807 -23.40 12.45 27.09
CA LEU A 807 -24.19 13.60 26.67
C LEU A 807 -25.56 13.60 27.36
N LYS A 808 -26.13 14.79 27.54
CA LYS A 808 -27.48 15.03 28.08
C LYS A 808 -28.53 14.74 27.00
N ILE A 809 -28.75 13.48 26.70
CA ILE A 809 -29.66 13.05 25.63
C ILE A 809 -31.03 12.73 26.25
#